data_a1877ea9f468829b794ed41029b5a2ba
#
_entry.id   a1877ea9f468829b794ed41029b5a2ba
#
_cell.length_a   1.000
_cell.length_b   1.000
_cell.length_c   1.000
_cell.angle_alpha   90.00
_cell.angle_beta   90.00
_cell.angle_gamma   90.00
#
_symmetry.space_group_name_H-M   'P 1'
#
loop_
_entity.id
_entity.type
_entity.pdbx_description
1 polymer ?
#
loop_
_entity_poly.entity_id
_entity_poly.type
_entity_poly.pdbx_seq_one_letter_code
_entity_poly.pdbx_strand_id
1 'polypeptide(L)'
;MPGRVAALLVVVALMGSACGSEDPEPTGTAESVTAPSEAAATSAPVIPATEPISPTVDGPAEERTDERSEPDQADPVPVSWRSPAPEFPPGLDWLNTSYPLTLEALRGKIVVLDFWTYGCINCIHVIPDLERLEDEFAGELVVIGVHSAKFDQESATENIRRVVLRYDVRHPVVNDADFAVWRSFQVRAWPTTYVIDPAGGVVGYHSGEGVYEVVRPVVEALVEEFADSIDRTPLGLRLERQGLPETVFSFPGKVTADPAGRLYISDTNHHRIVQTDLEGRVEAVYGSGQEGFSDGSSGEATFRDPQGTALSADGRLLYVADAGNHALRAVDLTSGEVITVAGTGERAWPPRAGDGLTTPLASPWDLELDPHMDLLYIAMAGTHQIWAFDPRTGRVGPYAGSGGEGTVNGPGAEATLAQPSGLALAEDGRLYFADSESSAIRWVETGLPERAVGVIAGSDADLFSFGDLDGVGTEARLQHPLGVVAVGDTLFVADTYNSKIKAVDVGSREVFTRWGDTPGWRDGDMPLFYEPGGIDVLGTTLYVADTNNHSIRIVDLDTGEVSTLVPAGIEAFMPAPGSDAYAGTVVEHEGLLFGEGQGAISLEVVLPAGYKVNPDAPSRFVWTVAGEGMTVAPDASGSVLDPSFPRTFGVHLTEGQGVLTGDISVVYCEAEAEQICLFEQVRLVAPYTVRAQGSAHAVLTHVVDLPDLG
;
A
#
# COMPACT_ATOMS: atom_id res chain seq x y z
N MET A 1 53.61 6.13 24.27
CA MET A 1 52.94 4.95 24.89
C MET A 1 51.50 5.03 24.47
N PRO A 2 50.97 4.12 23.69
CA PRO A 2 49.61 4.20 23.15
C PRO A 2 48.64 3.44 24.02
N GLY A 3 47.53 4.11 24.38
CA GLY A 3 46.37 3.52 25.05
C GLY A 3 45.46 2.85 24.00
N ARG A 4 45.22 1.57 24.16
CA ARG A 4 44.27 0.78 23.35
C ARG A 4 42.84 1.05 23.86
N VAL A 5 41.99 1.50 23.02
CA VAL A 5 40.51 1.43 23.21
C VAL A 5 40.02 0.16 22.55
N ALA A 6 39.43 -0.72 23.35
CA ALA A 6 38.87 -1.98 22.91
C ALA A 6 37.43 -1.77 22.44
N ALA A 7 37.15 -2.12 21.22
CA ALA A 7 35.79 -2.24 20.70
C ALA A 7 35.09 -3.45 21.33
N LEU A 8 33.91 -3.23 21.90
CA LEU A 8 33.08 -4.28 22.46
C LEU A 8 32.17 -4.86 21.37
N LEU A 9 32.56 -6.02 20.84
CA LEU A 9 31.71 -6.85 19.99
C LEU A 9 30.79 -7.68 20.88
N VAL A 10 29.49 -7.50 20.79
CA VAL A 10 28.52 -8.43 21.38
C VAL A 10 28.25 -9.53 20.35
N VAL A 11 28.81 -10.69 20.57
CA VAL A 11 28.54 -11.93 19.84
C VAL A 11 27.46 -12.69 20.63
N VAL A 12 26.27 -12.84 20.06
CA VAL A 12 25.27 -13.79 20.57
C VAL A 12 25.51 -15.14 19.86
N ALA A 13 26.01 -16.12 20.60
CA ALA A 13 26.21 -17.48 20.11
C ALA A 13 24.94 -18.30 20.33
N LEU A 14 24.36 -18.81 19.28
CA LEU A 14 23.36 -19.88 19.29
C LEU A 14 24.09 -21.22 19.38
N MET A 15 23.89 -21.95 20.48
CA MET A 15 24.29 -23.34 20.57
C MET A 15 23.10 -24.22 20.25
N GLY A 16 23.22 -25.00 19.17
CA GLY A 16 22.37 -26.11 18.87
C GLY A 16 22.76 -27.36 19.70
N SER A 17 21.82 -28.14 20.11
CA SER A 17 22.03 -29.53 20.57
C SER A 17 20.98 -30.43 19.93
N ALA A 18 21.50 -31.40 19.22
CA ALA A 18 20.74 -32.50 18.61
C ALA A 18 20.72 -33.75 19.50
N CYS A 19 19.76 -34.60 19.18
CA CYS A 19 19.68 -36.05 19.41
C CYS A 19 18.88 -36.62 20.61
N GLY A 20 17.93 -37.46 20.25
CA GLY A 20 17.56 -38.65 21.02
C GLY A 20 16.11 -39.10 20.81
N SER A 21 15.93 -40.06 19.91
CA SER A 21 14.73 -40.88 19.67
C SER A 21 14.34 -41.71 20.85
N GLU A 22 13.01 -41.93 21.04
CA GLU A 22 12.40 -43.28 21.30
C GLU A 22 10.89 -43.15 21.55
N ASP A 23 10.14 -43.86 20.71
CA ASP A 23 8.72 -44.19 20.93
C ASP A 23 8.56 -45.21 22.03
N PRO A 24 7.41 -45.40 22.70
CA PRO A 24 6.42 -46.34 22.22
C PRO A 24 4.93 -46.00 22.44
N GLU A 25 4.13 -46.60 21.59
CA GLU A 25 2.67 -46.73 21.55
C GLU A 25 2.06 -47.58 22.68
N PRO A 26 0.75 -47.88 22.56
CA PRO A 26 -0.43 -47.21 23.16
C PRO A 26 -1.23 -48.16 24.11
N THR A 27 -2.28 -47.64 24.75
CA THR A 27 -3.57 -48.35 25.10
C THR A 27 -4.44 -47.43 25.97
N GLY A 28 -5.64 -47.04 25.57
CA GLY A 28 -6.83 -47.86 25.83
C GLY A 28 -7.84 -47.11 26.71
N THR A 29 -9.06 -46.99 26.15
CA THR A 29 -10.40 -47.02 26.74
C THR A 29 -11.12 -45.69 27.05
N ALA A 30 -12.25 -45.59 26.34
CA ALA A 30 -13.34 -44.62 26.46
C ALA A 30 -14.14 -44.82 27.76
N GLU A 31 -14.62 -43.72 28.34
CA GLU A 31 -15.89 -43.72 29.07
C GLU A 31 -16.61 -42.38 28.90
N SER A 32 -17.88 -42.49 28.52
CA SER A 32 -18.87 -41.43 28.34
C SER A 32 -19.42 -40.97 29.70
N VAL A 33 -19.57 -39.62 29.90
CA VAL A 33 -20.56 -39.09 30.86
C VAL A 33 -21.18 -37.80 30.33
N THR A 34 -22.50 -37.82 30.41
CA THR A 34 -23.55 -36.89 30.04
C THR A 34 -23.45 -35.49 30.64
N ALA A 35 -23.97 -34.52 29.88
CA ALA A 35 -24.20 -33.12 30.26
C ALA A 35 -25.24 -32.95 31.40
N PRO A 36 -25.21 -31.81 32.10
CA PRO A 36 -26.42 -31.00 32.13
C PRO A 36 -26.24 -29.53 31.83
N SER A 37 -27.29 -28.98 31.22
CA SER A 37 -27.66 -27.62 30.96
C SER A 37 -27.67 -26.72 32.20
N GLU A 38 -27.12 -25.50 32.10
CA GLU A 38 -27.74 -24.28 32.67
C GLU A 38 -27.04 -23.05 32.13
N ALA A 39 -27.84 -22.11 31.63
CA ALA A 39 -27.42 -20.84 31.10
C ALA A 39 -26.93 -19.92 32.21
N ALA A 40 -25.72 -19.40 32.07
CA ALA A 40 -25.24 -18.26 32.83
C ALA A 40 -24.82 -17.15 31.83
N ALA A 41 -25.45 -16.00 31.96
CA ALA A 41 -25.11 -14.80 31.23
C ALA A 41 -23.67 -14.39 31.54
N THR A 42 -22.80 -14.50 30.53
CA THR A 42 -21.42 -14.05 30.63
C THR A 42 -21.35 -12.55 30.28
N SER A 43 -20.90 -11.77 31.25
CA SER A 43 -20.51 -10.38 31.08
C SER A 43 -19.34 -10.27 30.11
N ALA A 44 -19.40 -9.30 29.19
CA ALA A 44 -18.34 -8.99 28.23
C ALA A 44 -16.96 -8.82 28.93
N PRO A 45 -15.87 -9.27 28.30
CA PRO A 45 -14.55 -9.05 28.86
C PRO A 45 -14.16 -7.57 28.78
N VAL A 46 -14.05 -6.95 29.93
CA VAL A 46 -13.44 -5.63 30.10
C VAL A 46 -11.93 -5.79 29.88
N ILE A 47 -11.31 -4.94 29.08
CA ILE A 47 -9.85 -4.86 28.97
C ILE A 47 -9.30 -4.62 30.38
N PRO A 48 -8.53 -5.54 30.98
CA PRO A 48 -8.08 -5.37 32.35
C PRO A 48 -7.11 -4.20 32.47
N ALA A 49 -7.42 -3.23 33.31
CA ALA A 49 -6.45 -2.26 33.79
C ALA A 49 -5.37 -3.03 34.55
N THR A 50 -4.15 -3.05 34.05
CA THR A 50 -3.00 -3.56 34.79
C THR A 50 -2.78 -2.65 35.98
N GLU A 51 -3.06 -3.15 37.20
CA GLU A 51 -2.62 -2.48 38.42
C GLU A 51 -1.09 -2.46 38.47
N PRO A 52 -0.47 -1.35 38.88
CA PRO A 52 0.97 -1.30 39.04
C PRO A 52 1.39 -2.19 40.24
N ILE A 53 2.19 -3.19 39.95
CA ILE A 53 2.88 -3.97 41.00
C ILE A 53 3.92 -3.04 41.62
N SER A 54 3.67 -2.61 42.84
CA SER A 54 4.68 -1.93 43.65
C SER A 54 5.59 -2.97 44.30
N PRO A 55 6.90 -2.91 44.11
CA PRO A 55 7.83 -3.62 44.96
C PRO A 55 8.07 -2.80 46.22
N THR A 56 7.67 -3.31 47.36
CA THR A 56 8.14 -2.82 48.66
C THR A 56 9.57 -3.30 48.88
N VAL A 57 10.51 -2.36 48.89
CA VAL A 57 11.84 -2.59 49.45
C VAL A 57 12.12 -1.41 50.38
N ASP A 58 12.10 -1.72 51.68
CA ASP A 58 12.59 -0.82 52.75
C ASP A 58 14.13 -0.77 52.70
N GLY A 59 14.68 0.42 52.47
CA GLY A 59 16.10 0.74 52.65
C GLY A 59 16.31 2.25 52.51
N PRO A 60 17.18 2.88 53.29
CA PRO A 60 17.27 4.33 53.39
C PRO A 60 17.79 4.98 52.11
N ALA A 61 17.15 6.08 51.74
CA ALA A 61 17.46 6.89 50.57
C ALA A 61 18.82 7.56 50.70
N GLU A 62 19.78 7.21 49.84
CA GLU A 62 20.89 8.08 49.48
C GLU A 62 20.48 8.89 48.24
N GLU A 63 20.45 10.19 48.36
CA GLU A 63 20.31 11.15 47.26
C GLU A 63 21.46 10.92 46.26
N ARG A 64 21.18 10.27 45.15
CA ARG A 64 22.03 10.35 43.94
C ARG A 64 21.40 11.38 43.02
N THR A 65 22.09 12.48 42.84
CA THR A 65 21.88 13.43 41.78
C THR A 65 22.14 12.72 40.45
N ASP A 66 21.07 12.39 39.71
CA ASP A 66 21.10 11.85 38.37
C ASP A 66 21.45 13.02 37.42
N GLU A 67 22.74 13.29 37.24
CA GLU A 67 23.22 13.98 36.04
C GLU A 67 23.05 13.00 34.90
N ARG A 68 21.94 13.12 34.16
CA ARG A 68 21.84 12.54 32.82
C ARG A 68 22.93 13.20 31.98
N SER A 69 24.02 12.51 31.75
CA SER A 69 24.92 12.80 30.67
C SER A 69 24.13 12.64 29.37
N GLU A 70 24.02 13.72 28.61
CA GLU A 70 23.64 13.67 27.20
C GLU A 70 24.47 12.57 26.52
N PRO A 71 23.87 11.80 25.56
CA PRO A 71 24.65 10.81 24.83
C PRO A 71 25.82 11.53 24.16
N ASP A 72 27.03 11.06 24.48
CA ASP A 72 28.28 11.54 23.93
C ASP A 72 28.15 11.51 22.40
N GLN A 73 28.06 12.69 21.77
CA GLN A 73 28.11 12.79 20.32
C GLN A 73 29.47 12.24 19.90
N ALA A 74 29.49 11.06 19.33
CA ALA A 74 30.72 10.49 18.81
C ALA A 74 31.25 11.45 17.73
N ASP A 75 32.44 11.99 17.94
CA ASP A 75 33.13 12.80 16.94
C ASP A 75 33.15 12.06 15.58
N PRO A 76 32.81 12.74 14.47
CA PRO A 76 32.80 12.10 13.16
C PRO A 76 34.18 11.48 12.83
N VAL A 77 34.18 10.28 12.25
CA VAL A 77 35.39 9.55 11.88
C VAL A 77 36.20 10.43 10.90
N PRO A 78 37.48 10.73 11.16
CA PRO A 78 38.28 11.56 10.27
C PRO A 78 38.30 11.02 8.84
N VAL A 79 38.20 11.89 7.82
CA VAL A 79 38.17 11.51 6.37
C VAL A 79 39.25 10.51 5.99
N SER A 80 40.47 10.65 6.54
CA SER A 80 41.61 9.74 6.26
C SER A 80 41.40 8.29 6.73
N TRP A 81 40.35 8.00 7.49
CA TRP A 81 40.02 6.67 8.03
C TRP A 81 38.77 6.07 7.42
N ARG A 82 38.04 6.83 6.56
CA ARG A 82 36.86 6.36 5.88
C ARG A 82 37.27 5.44 4.72
N SER A 83 36.67 4.24 4.67
CA SER A 83 36.90 3.31 3.57
C SER A 83 36.18 3.79 2.32
N PRO A 84 36.78 3.67 1.11
CA PRO A 84 36.05 3.96 -0.12
C PRO A 84 34.77 3.14 -0.24
N ALA A 85 33.67 3.79 -0.62
CA ALA A 85 32.42 3.10 -0.90
C ALA A 85 32.58 2.20 -2.14
N PRO A 86 32.02 0.96 -2.11
CA PRO A 86 31.96 0.11 -3.29
C PRO A 86 31.11 0.76 -4.38
N GLU A 87 31.54 0.67 -5.65
CA GLU A 87 30.79 1.20 -6.80
C GLU A 87 29.64 0.27 -7.18
N PHE A 88 28.60 0.81 -7.82
CA PHE A 88 27.51 0.03 -8.38
C PHE A 88 28.00 -0.85 -9.53
N PRO A 89 27.62 -2.15 -9.55
CA PRO A 89 27.87 -3.00 -10.70
C PRO A 89 27.20 -2.45 -11.97
N PRO A 90 27.80 -2.62 -13.14
CA PRO A 90 27.18 -2.21 -14.40
C PRO A 90 25.99 -3.13 -14.75
N GLY A 91 24.98 -2.57 -15.44
CA GLY A 91 23.85 -3.34 -15.97
C GLY A 91 22.70 -3.52 -15.01
N LEU A 92 22.65 -2.78 -13.92
CA LEU A 92 21.49 -2.71 -13.03
C LEU A 92 20.42 -1.81 -13.65
N ASP A 93 19.16 -2.16 -13.44
CA ASP A 93 18.02 -1.33 -13.82
C ASP A 93 17.84 -0.17 -12.83
N TRP A 94 17.49 0.99 -13.34
CA TRP A 94 17.29 2.21 -12.58
C TRP A 94 15.92 2.82 -12.82
N LEU A 95 15.34 3.38 -11.78
CA LEU A 95 14.08 4.12 -11.77
C LEU A 95 14.30 5.53 -11.25
N ASN A 96 13.40 6.46 -11.57
CA ASN A 96 13.49 7.87 -11.19
C ASN A 96 14.72 8.61 -11.73
N THR A 97 15.39 8.05 -12.72
CA THR A 97 16.52 8.68 -13.40
C THR A 97 16.56 8.29 -14.87
N SER A 98 17.05 9.16 -15.73
CA SER A 98 17.18 8.91 -17.17
C SER A 98 18.49 8.18 -17.56
N TYR A 99 19.35 7.90 -16.60
CA TYR A 99 20.63 7.21 -16.83
C TYR A 99 21.13 6.56 -15.53
N PRO A 100 21.91 5.45 -15.63
CA PRO A 100 22.53 4.82 -14.47
C PRO A 100 23.43 5.79 -13.72
N LEU A 101 23.31 5.84 -12.38
CA LEU A 101 24.18 6.64 -11.53
C LEU A 101 25.41 5.84 -11.11
N THR A 102 26.51 6.56 -10.85
CA THR A 102 27.73 5.99 -10.26
C THR A 102 28.18 6.84 -9.09
N LEU A 103 28.76 6.22 -8.06
CA LEU A 103 29.32 6.96 -6.92
C LEU A 103 30.51 7.84 -7.35
N GLU A 104 31.20 7.47 -8.42
CA GLU A 104 32.25 8.32 -9.02
C GLU A 104 31.68 9.62 -9.58
N ALA A 105 30.54 9.56 -10.29
CA ALA A 105 29.87 10.74 -10.85
C ALA A 105 29.24 11.64 -9.78
N LEU A 106 28.95 11.07 -8.60
CA LEU A 106 28.35 11.78 -7.47
C LEU A 106 29.40 12.39 -6.52
N ARG A 107 30.69 12.40 -6.88
CA ARG A 107 31.72 13.08 -6.09
C ARG A 107 31.37 14.57 -5.92
N GLY A 108 31.52 15.07 -4.70
CA GLY A 108 31.06 16.38 -4.31
C GLY A 108 29.66 16.39 -3.68
N LYS A 109 28.90 15.29 -3.73
CA LYS A 109 27.62 15.12 -3.06
C LYS A 109 27.77 14.24 -1.82
N ILE A 110 26.98 14.50 -0.81
CA ILE A 110 26.70 13.53 0.25
C ILE A 110 25.71 12.52 -0.35
N VAL A 111 25.98 11.23 -0.23
CA VAL A 111 25.10 10.19 -0.74
C VAL A 111 24.56 9.35 0.42
N VAL A 112 23.24 9.19 0.45
CA VAL A 112 22.55 8.28 1.37
C VAL A 112 22.04 7.10 0.55
N LEU A 113 22.49 5.89 0.85
CA LEU A 113 21.98 4.66 0.26
C LEU A 113 20.99 4.03 1.22
N ASP A 114 19.75 3.84 0.78
CA ASP A 114 18.72 3.14 1.53
C ASP A 114 18.52 1.73 0.96
N PHE A 115 18.91 0.70 1.71
CA PHE A 115 18.69 -0.70 1.37
C PHE A 115 17.33 -1.14 1.88
N TRP A 116 16.40 -1.33 0.97
CA TRP A 116 15.00 -1.57 1.27
C TRP A 116 14.39 -2.71 0.45
N THR A 117 13.20 -3.15 0.84
CA THR A 117 12.32 -4.04 0.09
C THR A 117 10.89 -3.59 0.30
N TYR A 118 10.04 -3.66 -0.72
CA TYR A 118 8.77 -2.96 -0.67
C TYR A 118 7.66 -3.68 0.11
N GLY A 119 7.80 -4.97 0.42
CA GLY A 119 6.88 -5.69 1.30
C GLY A 119 7.03 -5.31 2.77
N CYS A 120 8.17 -4.78 3.18
CA CYS A 120 8.51 -4.51 4.56
C CYS A 120 7.97 -3.17 5.05
N ILE A 121 7.03 -3.18 6.00
CA ILE A 121 6.44 -1.94 6.57
C ILE A 121 7.50 -1.04 7.21
N ASN A 122 8.55 -1.61 7.83
CA ASN A 122 9.63 -0.83 8.43
C ASN A 122 10.42 -0.06 7.37
N CYS A 123 10.56 -0.58 6.15
CA CYS A 123 11.17 0.14 5.03
C CYS A 123 10.27 1.27 4.54
N ILE A 124 8.96 1.01 4.44
CA ILE A 124 7.99 2.05 4.05
C ILE A 124 8.00 3.21 5.04
N HIS A 125 8.17 2.94 6.33
CA HIS A 125 8.29 3.97 7.36
C HIS A 125 9.54 4.85 7.24
N VAL A 126 10.56 4.42 6.49
CA VAL A 126 11.78 5.20 6.27
C VAL A 126 11.60 6.23 5.15
N ILE A 127 10.70 5.99 4.20
CA ILE A 127 10.49 6.89 3.04
C ILE A 127 10.22 8.34 3.47
N PRO A 128 9.30 8.66 4.40
CA PRO A 128 9.08 10.03 4.86
C PRO A 128 10.31 10.67 5.55
N ASP A 129 11.12 9.87 6.23
CA ASP A 129 12.37 10.34 6.85
C ASP A 129 13.40 10.75 5.79
N LEU A 130 13.49 9.99 4.70
CA LEU A 130 14.35 10.30 3.56
C LEU A 130 13.87 11.54 2.82
N GLU A 131 12.58 11.70 2.59
CA GLU A 131 11.99 12.90 1.99
C GLU A 131 12.33 14.17 2.79
N ARG A 132 12.23 14.11 4.11
CA ARG A 132 12.62 15.24 4.99
C ARG A 132 14.09 15.59 4.85
N LEU A 133 14.97 14.57 4.71
CA LEU A 133 16.40 14.80 4.49
C LEU A 133 16.65 15.44 3.11
N GLU A 134 15.97 14.96 2.06
CA GLU A 134 16.06 15.51 0.70
C GLU A 134 15.61 16.97 0.63
N ASP A 135 14.51 17.30 1.34
CA ASP A 135 13.98 18.66 1.39
C ASP A 135 14.91 19.61 2.17
N GLU A 136 15.44 19.15 3.31
CA GLU A 136 16.30 19.99 4.18
C GLU A 136 17.68 20.23 3.54
N PHE A 137 18.25 19.23 2.87
CA PHE A 137 19.60 19.30 2.27
C PHE A 137 19.57 19.29 0.73
N ALA A 138 18.53 19.90 0.16
CA ALA A 138 18.36 19.98 -1.29
C ALA A 138 19.61 20.57 -1.97
N GLY A 139 20.19 19.79 -2.87
CA GLY A 139 21.40 20.16 -3.60
C GLY A 139 22.70 19.62 -3.00
N GLU A 140 22.83 19.42 -1.70
CA GLU A 140 24.01 18.82 -1.07
C GLU A 140 23.90 17.29 -0.98
N LEU A 141 22.68 16.79 -0.71
CA LEU A 141 22.37 15.39 -0.50
C LEU A 141 21.77 14.74 -1.75
N VAL A 142 22.09 13.48 -1.96
CA VAL A 142 21.42 12.58 -2.91
C VAL A 142 21.05 11.30 -2.18
N VAL A 143 19.78 10.97 -2.13
CA VAL A 143 19.30 9.67 -1.68
C VAL A 143 19.25 8.72 -2.87
N ILE A 144 19.60 7.46 -2.67
CA ILE A 144 19.46 6.37 -3.64
C ILE A 144 18.86 5.17 -2.92
N GLY A 145 17.67 4.75 -3.32
CA GLY A 145 17.07 3.51 -2.89
C GLY A 145 17.75 2.32 -3.56
N VAL A 146 18.28 1.40 -2.79
CA VAL A 146 18.83 0.11 -3.27
C VAL A 146 17.80 -0.96 -2.94
N HIS A 147 16.97 -1.29 -3.92
CA HIS A 147 15.92 -2.28 -3.73
C HIS A 147 16.50 -3.68 -3.85
N SER A 148 16.58 -4.42 -2.73
CA SER A 148 17.06 -5.79 -2.65
C SER A 148 15.91 -6.70 -2.23
N ALA A 149 15.39 -7.48 -3.17
CA ALA A 149 14.12 -8.21 -3.06
C ALA A 149 14.12 -9.27 -1.94
N LYS A 150 13.14 -9.24 -1.03
CA LYS A 150 12.89 -10.34 -0.07
C LYS A 150 12.10 -11.47 -0.72
N PHE A 151 11.06 -11.12 -1.48
CA PHE A 151 10.18 -12.05 -2.17
C PHE A 151 10.51 -12.13 -3.66
N ASP A 152 10.17 -13.27 -4.29
CA ASP A 152 10.49 -13.49 -5.71
C ASP A 152 9.87 -12.42 -6.61
N GLN A 153 8.63 -12.02 -6.34
CA GLN A 153 7.89 -11.02 -7.10
C GLN A 153 8.53 -9.63 -7.03
N GLU A 154 9.23 -9.33 -5.95
CA GLU A 154 9.89 -8.05 -5.75
C GLU A 154 11.13 -7.84 -6.61
N SER A 155 11.63 -8.89 -7.26
CA SER A 155 12.81 -8.81 -8.13
C SER A 155 12.55 -8.15 -9.49
N ALA A 156 11.27 -8.08 -9.91
CA ALA A 156 10.90 -7.51 -11.19
C ALA A 156 10.89 -5.97 -11.14
N THR A 157 11.65 -5.32 -12.04
CA THR A 157 11.77 -3.85 -12.11
C THR A 157 10.40 -3.16 -12.27
N GLU A 158 9.47 -3.76 -13.03
CA GLU A 158 8.13 -3.20 -13.20
C GLU A 158 7.32 -3.18 -11.88
N ASN A 159 7.46 -4.19 -11.03
CA ASN A 159 6.80 -4.18 -9.72
C ASN A 159 7.41 -3.12 -8.80
N ILE A 160 8.73 -2.94 -8.82
CA ILE A 160 9.40 -1.85 -8.10
C ILE A 160 8.90 -0.50 -8.61
N ARG A 161 8.73 -0.33 -9.94
CA ARG A 161 8.16 0.87 -10.55
C ARG A 161 6.78 1.19 -9.98
N ARG A 162 5.87 0.19 -9.89
CA ARG A 162 4.53 0.36 -9.30
C ARG A 162 4.61 0.85 -7.85
N VAL A 163 5.54 0.31 -7.09
CA VAL A 163 5.73 0.70 -5.69
C VAL A 163 6.36 2.08 -5.54
N VAL A 164 7.33 2.44 -6.37
CA VAL A 164 7.89 3.80 -6.46
C VAL A 164 6.77 4.82 -6.71
N LEU A 165 5.81 4.49 -7.56
CA LEU A 165 4.64 5.32 -7.84
C LEU A 165 3.64 5.33 -6.67
N ARG A 166 3.39 4.18 -6.06
CA ARG A 166 2.44 4.00 -4.97
C ARG A 166 2.84 4.75 -3.70
N TYR A 167 4.13 4.82 -3.39
CA TYR A 167 4.65 5.52 -2.21
C TYR A 167 5.31 6.87 -2.53
N ASP A 168 5.10 7.39 -3.72
CA ASP A 168 5.66 8.67 -4.20
C ASP A 168 7.16 8.84 -3.95
N VAL A 169 7.95 7.76 -4.12
CA VAL A 169 9.40 7.79 -3.95
C VAL A 169 10.01 8.76 -4.95
N ARG A 170 10.75 9.78 -4.46
CA ARG A 170 11.25 10.89 -5.29
C ARG A 170 12.71 10.79 -5.65
N HIS A 171 13.45 9.90 -5.04
CA HIS A 171 14.86 9.66 -5.32
C HIS A 171 15.08 8.53 -6.34
N PRO A 172 16.26 8.45 -6.97
CA PRO A 172 16.64 7.31 -7.81
C PRO A 172 16.56 6.00 -7.06
N VAL A 173 16.06 4.97 -7.73
CA VAL A 173 16.01 3.60 -7.21
C VAL A 173 16.75 2.67 -8.14
N VAL A 174 17.63 1.83 -7.59
CA VAL A 174 18.33 0.77 -8.32
C VAL A 174 17.79 -0.60 -7.91
N ASN A 175 17.49 -1.45 -8.90
CA ASN A 175 17.09 -2.82 -8.69
C ASN A 175 18.32 -3.71 -8.44
N ASP A 176 18.55 -4.12 -7.20
CA ASP A 176 19.61 -5.04 -6.79
C ASP A 176 19.07 -6.47 -6.63
N ALA A 177 18.31 -6.96 -7.63
CA ALA A 177 17.65 -8.27 -7.61
C ALA A 177 18.60 -9.43 -7.25
N ASP A 178 19.86 -9.34 -7.69
CA ASP A 178 20.89 -10.35 -7.42
C ASP A 178 21.67 -10.09 -6.12
N PHE A 179 21.30 -9.11 -5.29
CA PHE A 179 22.01 -8.75 -4.06
C PHE A 179 23.49 -8.38 -4.26
N ALA A 180 23.87 -7.86 -5.40
CA ALA A 180 25.26 -7.53 -5.71
C ALA A 180 25.75 -6.30 -4.92
N VAL A 181 24.92 -5.25 -4.87
CA VAL A 181 25.17 -4.03 -4.07
C VAL A 181 25.06 -4.36 -2.59
N TRP A 182 24.02 -5.06 -2.17
CA TRP A 182 23.79 -5.56 -0.81
C TRP A 182 25.04 -6.26 -0.24
N ARG A 183 25.59 -7.23 -0.99
CA ARG A 183 26.78 -7.96 -0.56
C ARG A 183 28.03 -7.09 -0.50
N SER A 184 28.19 -6.15 -1.42
CA SER A 184 29.35 -5.25 -1.46
C SER A 184 29.41 -4.33 -0.23
N PHE A 185 28.26 -3.87 0.24
CA PHE A 185 28.10 -3.06 1.46
C PHE A 185 27.95 -3.92 2.73
N GLN A 186 27.89 -5.26 2.62
CA GLN A 186 27.76 -6.20 3.74
C GLN A 186 26.47 -5.99 4.56
N VAL A 187 25.40 -5.57 3.90
CA VAL A 187 24.09 -5.38 4.52
C VAL A 187 23.54 -6.72 5.04
N ARG A 188 22.75 -6.71 6.12
CA ARG A 188 22.26 -7.92 6.79
C ARG A 188 20.79 -7.89 7.15
N ALA A 189 20.15 -6.74 7.06
CA ALA A 189 18.75 -6.54 7.42
C ALA A 189 18.15 -5.37 6.64
N TRP A 190 16.86 -5.37 6.44
CA TRP A 190 16.05 -4.26 5.95
C TRP A 190 15.33 -3.58 7.12
N PRO A 191 15.17 -2.24 7.08
CA PRO A 191 15.94 -1.30 6.29
C PRO A 191 17.37 -1.10 6.82
N THR A 192 18.30 -0.72 5.95
CA THR A 192 19.66 -0.29 6.36
C THR A 192 20.09 0.89 5.50
N THR A 193 20.48 1.98 6.14
CA THR A 193 20.88 3.23 5.48
C THR A 193 22.37 3.47 5.67
N TYR A 194 23.09 3.72 4.57
CA TYR A 194 24.52 4.08 4.56
C TYR A 194 24.71 5.56 4.22
N VAL A 195 25.67 6.22 4.86
CA VAL A 195 26.07 7.59 4.54
C VAL A 195 27.47 7.61 3.95
N ILE A 196 27.64 8.27 2.79
CA ILE A 196 28.87 8.40 2.03
C ILE A 196 29.21 9.89 1.90
N ASP A 197 30.43 10.28 2.21
CA ASP A 197 30.91 11.65 2.13
C ASP A 197 31.17 12.13 0.68
N PRO A 198 31.33 13.43 0.42
CA PRO A 198 31.62 13.98 -0.91
C PRO A 198 32.92 13.46 -1.56
N ALA A 199 33.87 12.96 -0.76
CA ALA A 199 35.06 12.32 -1.27
C ALA A 199 34.85 10.82 -1.61
N GLY A 200 33.66 10.26 -1.32
CA GLY A 200 33.24 8.88 -1.55
C GLY A 200 33.70 7.91 -0.48
N GLY A 201 33.95 8.37 0.70
CA GLY A 201 34.26 7.55 1.86
C GLY A 201 32.97 7.16 2.61
N VAL A 202 32.85 5.91 3.04
CA VAL A 202 31.76 5.46 3.92
C VAL A 202 31.94 6.09 5.31
N VAL A 203 30.96 6.88 5.73
CA VAL A 203 30.95 7.55 7.05
C VAL A 203 30.43 6.59 8.11
N GLY A 204 29.32 5.90 7.80
CA GLY A 204 28.66 4.97 8.72
C GLY A 204 27.40 4.39 8.12
N TYR A 205 26.68 3.62 8.93
CA TYR A 205 25.38 3.07 8.57
C TYR A 205 24.45 3.02 9.79
N HIS A 206 23.17 3.00 9.52
CA HIS A 206 22.10 2.78 10.49
C HIS A 206 21.22 1.63 10.00
N SER A 207 20.79 0.71 10.88
CA SER A 207 19.84 -0.35 10.57
C SER A 207 18.59 -0.16 11.41
N GLY A 208 17.43 -0.23 10.76
CA GLY A 208 16.13 0.01 11.35
C GLY A 208 15.57 1.38 11.03
N GLU A 209 14.49 1.72 11.66
CA GLU A 209 13.72 2.97 11.48
C GLU A 209 14.33 4.16 12.24
N GLY A 210 13.70 5.36 12.10
CA GLY A 210 14.17 6.60 12.73
C GLY A 210 15.41 7.17 12.05
N VAL A 211 15.49 7.02 10.74
CA VAL A 211 16.62 7.40 9.89
C VAL A 211 16.88 8.91 9.97
N TYR A 212 15.82 9.73 9.96
CA TYR A 212 15.99 11.18 10.01
C TYR A 212 16.76 11.65 11.25
N GLU A 213 16.38 11.16 12.44
CA GLU A 213 17.00 11.58 13.70
C GLU A 213 18.48 11.17 13.83
N VAL A 214 18.85 10.06 13.17
CA VAL A 214 20.23 9.52 13.19
C VAL A 214 21.09 10.12 12.09
N VAL A 215 20.56 10.23 10.87
CA VAL A 215 21.32 10.62 9.68
C VAL A 215 21.44 12.14 9.56
N ARG A 216 20.41 12.91 9.94
CA ARG A 216 20.41 14.37 9.84
C ARG A 216 21.65 15.04 10.46
N PRO A 217 22.02 14.77 11.73
CA PRO A 217 23.18 15.41 12.33
C PRO A 217 24.51 15.01 11.64
N VAL A 218 24.57 13.80 11.06
CA VAL A 218 25.73 13.36 10.30
C VAL A 218 25.84 14.13 8.98
N VAL A 219 24.74 14.31 8.26
CA VAL A 219 24.69 15.12 7.03
C VAL A 219 25.07 16.57 7.30
N GLU A 220 24.53 17.18 8.36
CA GLU A 220 24.86 18.54 8.78
C GLU A 220 26.38 18.72 9.05
N ALA A 221 26.98 17.78 9.78
CA ALA A 221 28.41 17.79 10.03
C ALA A 221 29.25 17.63 8.73
N LEU A 222 28.78 16.82 7.77
CA LEU A 222 29.44 16.67 6.48
C LEU A 222 29.33 17.92 5.61
N VAL A 223 28.18 18.60 5.63
CA VAL A 223 28.02 19.91 4.95
C VAL A 223 29.02 20.93 5.47
N GLU A 224 29.26 20.97 6.79
CA GLU A 224 30.29 21.83 7.40
C GLU A 224 31.72 21.39 7.05
N GLU A 225 31.99 20.09 7.14
CA GLU A 225 33.34 19.52 6.86
C GLU A 225 33.76 19.75 5.41
N PHE A 226 32.83 19.64 4.46
CA PHE A 226 33.09 19.77 3.02
C PHE A 226 32.61 21.08 2.42
N ALA A 227 32.39 22.13 3.22
CA ALA A 227 31.77 23.39 2.81
C ALA A 227 32.40 24.01 1.52
N ASP A 228 33.71 23.89 1.34
CA ASP A 228 34.47 24.45 0.22
C ASP A 228 34.46 23.55 -1.04
N SER A 229 34.04 22.28 -0.93
CA SER A 229 34.15 21.30 -2.02
C SER A 229 32.83 20.60 -2.35
N ILE A 230 31.77 20.86 -1.60
CA ILE A 230 30.44 20.28 -1.84
C ILE A 230 29.83 20.88 -3.11
N ASP A 231 29.36 20.02 -4.00
CA ASP A 231 28.66 20.42 -5.22
C ASP A 231 27.16 20.57 -4.93
N ARG A 232 26.62 21.78 -5.10
CA ARG A 232 25.22 22.10 -4.89
C ARG A 232 24.37 22.11 -6.17
N THR A 233 24.93 21.64 -7.28
CA THR A 233 24.20 21.55 -8.55
C THR A 233 23.12 20.49 -8.46
N PRO A 234 21.82 20.80 -8.63
CA PRO A 234 20.77 19.78 -8.57
C PRO A 234 20.98 18.70 -9.62
N LEU A 235 20.68 17.44 -9.26
CA LEU A 235 20.59 16.37 -10.25
C LEU A 235 19.33 16.56 -11.09
N GLY A 236 19.47 16.49 -12.41
CA GLY A 236 18.35 16.49 -13.34
C GLY A 236 17.67 15.13 -13.36
N LEU A 237 16.88 14.83 -12.34
CA LEU A 237 16.15 13.56 -12.24
C LEU A 237 14.91 13.59 -13.14
N ARG A 238 14.55 12.41 -13.69
CA ARG A 238 13.27 12.17 -14.35
C ARG A 238 12.50 11.16 -13.50
N LEU A 239 11.50 11.67 -12.78
CA LEU A 239 10.71 10.83 -11.89
C LEU A 239 9.69 10.00 -12.69
N GLU A 240 9.48 8.75 -12.27
CA GLU A 240 8.50 7.83 -12.88
C GLU A 240 7.07 8.43 -12.87
N ARG A 241 6.71 9.19 -11.84
CA ARG A 241 5.40 9.85 -11.73
C ARG A 241 5.18 10.96 -12.76
N GLN A 242 6.24 11.48 -13.41
CA GLN A 242 6.11 12.54 -14.40
C GLN A 242 5.55 11.96 -15.69
N GLY A 243 4.28 12.22 -15.98
CA GLY A 243 3.59 11.75 -17.17
C GLY A 243 2.70 10.53 -16.95
N LEU A 244 2.47 10.12 -15.70
CA LEU A 244 1.48 9.09 -15.41
C LEU A 244 0.06 9.62 -15.55
N PRO A 245 -0.86 8.78 -16.08
CA PRO A 245 -2.26 9.12 -16.17
C PRO A 245 -2.93 9.16 -14.79
N GLU A 246 -3.86 10.11 -14.61
CA GLU A 246 -4.83 10.03 -13.52
C GLU A 246 -5.78 8.86 -13.77
N THR A 247 -5.70 7.83 -12.99
CA THR A 247 -6.64 6.71 -12.99
C THR A 247 -7.90 7.07 -12.21
N VAL A 248 -9.00 6.34 -12.45
CA VAL A 248 -10.27 6.55 -11.72
C VAL A 248 -10.10 6.25 -10.23
N PHE A 249 -9.48 5.11 -9.93
CA PHE A 249 -8.92 4.78 -8.63
C PHE A 249 -7.40 4.77 -8.76
N SER A 250 -6.69 5.11 -7.70
CA SER A 250 -5.24 5.02 -7.66
C SER A 250 -4.80 4.06 -6.56
N PHE A 251 -4.30 2.90 -6.96
CA PHE A 251 -3.87 1.82 -6.08
C PHE A 251 -4.90 1.53 -4.96
N PRO A 252 -6.16 1.15 -5.29
CA PRO A 252 -7.14 0.84 -4.28
C PRO A 252 -6.62 -0.27 -3.36
N GLY A 253 -6.53 0.03 -2.06
CA GLY A 253 -5.93 -0.90 -1.11
C GLY A 253 -6.92 -1.93 -0.59
N LYS A 254 -8.14 -1.49 -0.26
CA LYS A 254 -9.19 -2.31 0.32
C LYS A 254 -10.57 -1.95 -0.23
N VAL A 255 -11.51 -2.88 -0.06
CA VAL A 255 -12.93 -2.68 -0.36
C VAL A 255 -13.75 -3.31 0.75
N THR A 256 -14.84 -2.66 1.16
CA THR A 256 -15.81 -3.20 2.12
C THR A 256 -17.21 -3.16 1.51
N ALA A 257 -17.93 -4.29 1.58
CA ALA A 257 -19.26 -4.45 1.05
C ALA A 257 -20.31 -4.36 2.17
N ASP A 258 -21.27 -3.42 2.03
CA ASP A 258 -22.33 -3.17 3.01
C ASP A 258 -23.56 -4.07 2.71
N PRO A 259 -24.14 -4.73 3.69
CA PRO A 259 -25.43 -5.42 3.55
C PRO A 259 -26.57 -4.53 3.00
N ALA A 260 -26.45 -3.21 3.06
CA ALA A 260 -27.38 -2.28 2.43
C ALA A 260 -27.18 -2.10 0.91
N GLY A 261 -26.21 -2.78 0.30
CA GLY A 261 -25.94 -2.75 -1.13
C GLY A 261 -25.01 -1.62 -1.56
N ARG A 262 -24.03 -1.30 -0.75
CA ARG A 262 -23.01 -0.28 -1.06
C ARG A 262 -21.60 -0.87 -0.94
N LEU A 263 -20.67 -0.28 -1.67
CA LEU A 263 -19.24 -0.56 -1.55
C LEU A 263 -18.54 0.70 -1.02
N TYR A 264 -17.58 0.48 -0.12
CA TYR A 264 -16.64 1.50 0.34
C TYR A 264 -15.26 1.10 -0.15
N ILE A 265 -14.67 1.90 -1.01
CA ILE A 265 -13.41 1.63 -1.69
C ILE A 265 -12.37 2.59 -1.13
N SER A 266 -11.32 2.06 -0.55
CA SER A 266 -10.16 2.84 -0.15
C SER A 266 -9.32 3.17 -1.39
N ASP A 267 -9.53 4.37 -1.94
CA ASP A 267 -8.81 4.92 -3.07
C ASP A 267 -7.49 5.54 -2.55
N THR A 268 -6.57 4.64 -2.20
CA THR A 268 -5.45 4.86 -1.27
C THR A 268 -4.58 6.04 -1.69
N ASN A 269 -4.06 6.05 -2.92
CA ASN A 269 -3.19 7.13 -3.40
C ASN A 269 -3.93 8.41 -3.82
N HIS A 270 -5.25 8.37 -3.90
CA HIS A 270 -6.07 9.57 -3.95
C HIS A 270 -6.52 10.03 -2.55
N HIS A 271 -6.00 9.45 -1.48
CA HIS A 271 -6.22 9.85 -0.10
C HIS A 271 -7.70 10.08 0.24
N ARG A 272 -8.58 9.16 -0.21
CA ARG A 272 -10.04 9.27 -0.06
C ARG A 272 -10.71 7.90 0.02
N ILE A 273 -11.95 7.89 0.52
CA ILE A 273 -12.84 6.73 0.47
C ILE A 273 -13.97 7.04 -0.52
N VAL A 274 -14.20 6.13 -1.46
CA VAL A 274 -15.27 6.25 -2.47
C VAL A 274 -16.39 5.29 -2.12
N GLN A 275 -17.61 5.82 -1.94
CA GLN A 275 -18.83 5.04 -1.77
C GLN A 275 -19.54 4.88 -3.11
N THR A 276 -19.88 3.63 -3.49
CA THR A 276 -20.67 3.34 -4.69
C THR A 276 -21.84 2.43 -4.35
N ASP A 277 -22.85 2.35 -5.26
CA ASP A 277 -23.75 1.21 -5.31
C ASP A 277 -23.00 -0.02 -5.89
N LEU A 278 -23.68 -1.19 -5.92
CA LEU A 278 -23.07 -2.44 -6.41
C LEU A 278 -22.83 -2.43 -7.93
N GLU A 279 -23.47 -1.54 -8.66
CA GLU A 279 -23.28 -1.31 -10.08
C GLU A 279 -22.17 -0.30 -10.40
N GLY A 280 -21.50 0.25 -9.36
CA GLY A 280 -20.37 1.19 -9.50
C GLY A 280 -20.77 2.66 -9.61
N ARG A 281 -22.06 3.01 -9.42
CA ARG A 281 -22.44 4.42 -9.39
C ARG A 281 -21.92 5.07 -8.11
N VAL A 282 -21.11 6.10 -8.23
CA VAL A 282 -20.56 6.84 -7.08
C VAL A 282 -21.67 7.65 -6.41
N GLU A 283 -21.89 7.41 -5.13
CA GLU A 283 -22.88 8.07 -4.28
C GLU A 283 -22.26 9.14 -3.39
N ALA A 284 -21.04 8.91 -2.88
CA ALA A 284 -20.29 9.84 -2.03
C ALA A 284 -18.79 9.63 -2.14
N VAL A 285 -18.03 10.66 -1.79
CA VAL A 285 -16.58 10.61 -1.60
C VAL A 285 -16.26 11.29 -0.28
N TYR A 286 -15.47 10.63 0.55
CA TYR A 286 -15.01 11.12 1.85
C TYR A 286 -13.50 11.35 1.79
N GLY A 287 -13.08 12.58 2.08
CA GLY A 287 -11.72 13.07 1.88
C GLY A 287 -11.60 13.98 0.66
N SER A 288 -10.83 15.05 0.82
CA SER A 288 -10.63 16.07 -0.24
C SER A 288 -9.75 15.58 -1.40
N GLY A 289 -9.13 14.42 -1.27
CA GLY A 289 -8.10 13.94 -2.19
C GLY A 289 -6.73 14.56 -1.98
N GLN A 290 -6.58 15.40 -0.96
CA GLN A 290 -5.28 15.92 -0.54
C GLN A 290 -4.74 15.09 0.62
N GLU A 291 -3.45 14.79 0.58
CA GLU A 291 -2.75 14.18 1.69
C GLU A 291 -2.81 15.08 2.94
N GLY A 292 -3.08 14.50 4.11
CA GLY A 292 -3.10 15.24 5.36
C GLY A 292 -3.84 14.53 6.49
N PHE A 293 -3.95 15.20 7.66
CA PHE A 293 -4.55 14.67 8.88
C PHE A 293 -5.55 15.69 9.48
N SER A 294 -6.56 16.06 8.70
CA SER A 294 -7.60 17.01 9.17
C SER A 294 -8.95 16.33 9.29
N ASP A 295 -9.65 16.59 10.38
CA ASP A 295 -11.07 16.30 10.54
C ASP A 295 -11.93 17.34 9.82
N GLY A 296 -13.18 17.01 9.48
CA GLY A 296 -14.12 17.96 8.85
C GLY A 296 -15.17 17.28 8.01
N SER A 297 -15.86 18.08 7.17
CA SER A 297 -16.82 17.56 6.20
C SER A 297 -16.13 16.67 5.14
N SER A 298 -16.93 15.87 4.43
CA SER A 298 -16.42 14.95 3.39
C SER A 298 -15.47 15.60 2.36
N GLY A 299 -15.67 16.87 2.02
CA GLY A 299 -14.82 17.59 1.07
C GLY A 299 -13.66 18.38 1.69
N GLU A 300 -13.58 18.48 3.03
CA GLU A 300 -12.54 19.21 3.75
C GLU A 300 -11.57 18.31 4.52
N ALA A 301 -12.07 17.15 4.97
CA ALA A 301 -11.24 16.17 5.66
C ALA A 301 -10.12 15.66 4.74
N THR A 302 -9.02 15.29 5.36
CA THR A 302 -7.88 14.69 4.65
C THR A 302 -7.49 13.37 5.28
N PHE A 303 -7.02 12.46 4.45
CA PHE A 303 -6.44 11.17 4.81
C PHE A 303 -5.00 11.08 4.27
N ARG A 304 -4.30 10.07 4.72
CA ARG A 304 -3.01 9.66 4.15
C ARG A 304 -2.99 8.15 4.00
N ASP A 305 -2.96 7.66 2.77
CA ASP A 305 -2.90 6.25 2.42
C ASP A 305 -3.95 5.39 3.19
N PRO A 306 -5.26 5.75 3.13
CA PRO A 306 -6.28 4.99 3.83
C PRO A 306 -6.34 3.55 3.31
N GLN A 307 -6.47 2.59 4.23
CA GLN A 307 -6.53 1.16 3.94
C GLN A 307 -7.88 0.57 4.38
N GLY A 308 -7.90 -0.40 5.28
CA GLY A 308 -9.09 -1.11 5.69
C GLY A 308 -10.22 -0.22 6.23
N THR A 309 -11.44 -0.63 5.96
CA THR A 309 -12.64 0.02 6.49
C THR A 309 -13.56 -1.01 7.14
N ALA A 310 -14.33 -0.60 8.15
CA ALA A 310 -15.35 -1.44 8.79
C ALA A 310 -16.55 -0.61 9.21
N LEU A 311 -17.75 -1.17 9.01
CA LEU A 311 -18.99 -0.53 9.45
C LEU A 311 -19.23 -0.74 10.94
N SER A 312 -19.76 0.27 11.61
CA SER A 312 -20.35 0.10 12.95
C SER A 312 -21.55 -0.87 12.91
N ALA A 313 -21.87 -1.51 14.04
CA ALA A 313 -22.95 -2.50 14.11
C ALA A 313 -24.34 -1.94 13.68
N ASP A 314 -24.57 -0.64 13.81
CA ASP A 314 -25.78 0.04 13.37
C ASP A 314 -25.69 0.56 11.93
N GLY A 315 -24.57 0.38 11.24
CA GLY A 315 -24.32 0.84 9.87
C GLY A 315 -24.27 2.36 9.71
N ARG A 316 -24.11 3.11 10.79
CA ARG A 316 -24.10 4.58 10.76
C ARG A 316 -22.69 5.15 10.57
N LEU A 317 -21.68 4.51 11.15
CA LEU A 317 -20.30 4.94 11.06
C LEU A 317 -19.52 3.98 10.16
N LEU A 318 -18.64 4.53 9.36
CA LEU A 318 -17.58 3.80 8.68
C LEU A 318 -16.26 4.14 9.38
N TYR A 319 -15.65 3.16 10.03
CA TYR A 319 -14.30 3.28 10.53
C TYR A 319 -13.30 3.12 9.40
N VAL A 320 -12.21 3.89 9.43
CA VAL A 320 -11.18 3.90 8.39
C VAL A 320 -9.82 3.76 9.06
N ALA A 321 -9.02 2.82 8.63
CA ALA A 321 -7.60 2.69 8.93
C ALA A 321 -6.84 3.73 8.08
N ASP A 322 -6.52 4.87 8.67
CA ASP A 322 -5.76 5.97 8.04
C ASP A 322 -4.28 5.67 8.24
N ALA A 323 -3.76 4.73 7.42
CA ALA A 323 -2.51 4.02 7.65
C ALA A 323 -1.28 4.94 7.67
N GLY A 324 -1.19 5.87 6.72
CA GLY A 324 -0.10 6.83 6.64
C GLY A 324 -0.14 7.88 7.77
N ASN A 325 -1.32 8.14 8.33
CA ASN A 325 -1.50 9.00 9.50
C ASN A 325 -1.44 8.25 10.85
N HIS A 326 -1.21 6.95 10.84
CA HIS A 326 -1.14 6.15 12.07
C HIS A 326 -2.35 6.36 12.98
N ALA A 327 -3.56 6.37 12.38
CA ALA A 327 -4.79 6.74 13.08
C ALA A 327 -6.00 5.91 12.63
N LEU A 328 -7.02 5.87 13.48
CA LEU A 328 -8.38 5.46 13.11
C LEU A 328 -9.25 6.70 12.94
N ARG A 329 -9.94 6.75 11.81
CA ARG A 329 -10.94 7.78 11.55
C ARG A 329 -12.34 7.15 11.55
N ALA A 330 -13.34 7.94 11.77
CA ALA A 330 -14.73 7.54 11.62
C ALA A 330 -15.47 8.54 10.73
N VAL A 331 -16.18 8.02 9.74
CA VAL A 331 -17.07 8.78 8.86
C VAL A 331 -18.51 8.57 9.31
N ASP A 332 -19.24 9.62 9.69
CA ASP A 332 -20.70 9.56 9.87
C ASP A 332 -21.36 9.55 8.48
N LEU A 333 -21.88 8.40 8.08
CA LEU A 333 -22.45 8.18 6.74
C LEU A 333 -23.73 8.99 6.48
N THR A 334 -24.31 9.63 7.51
CA THR A 334 -25.47 10.48 7.37
C THR A 334 -25.09 11.94 7.09
N SER A 335 -24.10 12.46 7.80
CA SER A 335 -23.64 13.86 7.68
C SER A 335 -22.46 14.01 6.72
N GLY A 336 -21.68 12.96 6.49
CA GLY A 336 -20.40 12.99 5.78
C GLY A 336 -19.26 13.58 6.60
N GLU A 337 -19.44 13.76 7.90
CA GLU A 337 -18.40 14.27 8.79
C GLU A 337 -17.36 13.19 9.10
N VAL A 338 -16.09 13.53 9.02
CA VAL A 338 -14.92 12.66 9.31
C VAL A 338 -14.26 13.16 10.58
N ILE A 339 -14.08 12.27 11.55
CA ILE A 339 -13.40 12.58 12.82
C ILE A 339 -12.34 11.54 13.15
N THR A 340 -11.31 11.95 13.87
CA THR A 340 -10.33 11.04 14.46
C THR A 340 -10.91 10.39 15.72
N VAL A 341 -10.81 9.06 15.84
CA VAL A 341 -11.29 8.30 17.02
C VAL A 341 -10.17 7.62 17.79
N ALA A 342 -9.04 7.33 17.16
CA ALA A 342 -7.82 6.88 17.82
C ALA A 342 -6.59 7.21 16.96
N GLY A 343 -5.41 7.32 17.61
CA GLY A 343 -4.18 7.76 16.98
C GLY A 343 -3.90 9.25 17.19
N THR A 344 -2.65 9.64 17.10
CA THR A 344 -2.19 11.02 17.30
C THR A 344 -1.62 11.66 16.04
N GLY A 345 -1.58 10.92 14.93
CA GLY A 345 -0.86 11.32 13.71
C GLY A 345 0.64 11.04 13.76
N GLU A 346 1.14 10.61 14.90
CA GLU A 346 2.55 10.26 15.10
C GLU A 346 2.67 8.78 15.46
N ARG A 347 3.69 8.13 14.96
CA ARG A 347 4.03 6.77 15.31
C ARG A 347 4.90 6.72 16.56
N ALA A 348 4.60 5.84 17.49
CA ALA A 348 5.42 5.62 18.67
C ALA A 348 5.73 4.15 18.92
N TRP A 349 6.91 3.93 19.44
CA TRP A 349 7.42 2.66 19.94
C TRP A 349 8.01 2.85 21.34
N PRO A 350 7.80 1.94 22.31
CA PRO A 350 6.98 0.74 22.23
C PRO A 350 5.46 1.03 22.33
N PRO A 351 4.63 0.11 21.74
CA PRO A 351 3.18 0.27 21.78
C PRO A 351 2.61 0.13 23.20
N ARG A 352 1.59 0.95 23.53
CA ARG A 352 0.94 0.93 24.85
C ARG A 352 -0.56 1.10 24.70
N ALA A 353 -1.34 0.34 25.47
CA ALA A 353 -2.78 0.56 25.56
C ALA A 353 -3.09 1.88 26.25
N GLY A 354 -4.14 2.58 25.79
CA GLY A 354 -4.54 3.87 26.36
C GLY A 354 -5.88 4.37 25.88
N ASP A 355 -6.12 5.66 26.09
CA ASP A 355 -7.20 6.40 25.48
C ASP A 355 -6.89 6.63 24.01
N GLY A 356 -7.85 6.38 23.12
CA GLY A 356 -7.63 6.40 21.68
C GLY A 356 -7.00 7.70 21.17
N LEU A 357 -7.52 8.84 21.59
CA LEU A 357 -7.05 10.15 21.10
C LEU A 357 -5.68 10.57 21.63
N THR A 358 -5.12 9.85 22.58
CA THR A 358 -3.79 10.14 23.17
C THR A 358 -2.81 8.99 22.98
N THR A 359 -3.23 7.91 22.36
CA THR A 359 -2.41 6.71 22.09
C THR A 359 -1.94 6.72 20.65
N PRO A 360 -0.63 6.88 20.37
CA PRO A 360 -0.11 6.74 19.01
C PRO A 360 -0.30 5.32 18.51
N LEU A 361 -0.70 5.19 17.24
CA LEU A 361 -0.80 3.92 16.53
C LEU A 361 0.42 3.76 15.59
N ALA A 362 0.50 2.64 14.86
CA ALA A 362 1.57 2.41 13.90
C ALA A 362 1.06 1.63 12.69
N SER A 363 0.67 2.36 11.65
CA SER A 363 0.13 1.83 10.38
C SER A 363 -0.97 0.80 10.60
N PRO A 364 -2.16 1.21 11.06
CA PRO A 364 -3.34 0.36 11.01
C PRO A 364 -3.61 0.02 9.54
N TRP A 365 -3.73 -1.28 9.22
CA TRP A 365 -3.82 -1.72 7.83
C TRP A 365 -5.17 -2.29 7.45
N ASP A 366 -5.86 -2.96 8.38
CA ASP A 366 -7.20 -3.48 8.18
C ASP A 366 -8.02 -3.43 9.45
N LEU A 367 -9.34 -3.47 9.30
CA LEU A 367 -10.30 -3.35 10.37
C LEU A 367 -11.38 -4.44 10.26
N GLU A 368 -11.75 -5.03 11.39
CA GLU A 368 -12.84 -5.99 11.46
C GLU A 368 -13.68 -5.76 12.73
N LEU A 369 -14.99 -5.58 12.58
CA LEU A 369 -15.88 -5.38 13.71
C LEU A 369 -16.41 -6.73 14.22
N ASP A 370 -16.25 -6.98 15.51
CA ASP A 370 -17.01 -8.03 16.21
C ASP A 370 -18.38 -7.45 16.64
N PRO A 371 -19.46 -7.81 15.95
CA PRO A 371 -20.80 -7.27 16.27
C PRO A 371 -21.38 -7.77 17.58
N HIS A 372 -20.81 -8.86 18.14
CA HIS A 372 -21.28 -9.42 19.41
C HIS A 372 -20.63 -8.72 20.61
N MET A 373 -19.35 -8.36 20.45
CA MET A 373 -18.61 -7.67 21.51
C MET A 373 -18.60 -6.16 21.33
N ASP A 374 -19.02 -5.65 20.16
CA ASP A 374 -18.90 -4.25 19.77
C ASP A 374 -17.44 -3.76 19.94
N LEU A 375 -16.53 -4.56 19.39
CA LEU A 375 -15.09 -4.36 19.47
C LEU A 375 -14.51 -4.35 18.04
N LEU A 376 -13.76 -3.31 17.71
CA LEU A 376 -13.10 -3.19 16.42
C LEU A 376 -11.68 -3.75 16.52
N TYR A 377 -11.41 -4.85 15.82
CA TYR A 377 -10.07 -5.38 15.65
C TYR A 377 -9.30 -4.59 14.59
N ILE A 378 -8.01 -4.47 14.78
CA ILE A 378 -7.11 -3.67 13.95
C ILE A 378 -5.89 -4.51 13.60
N ALA A 379 -5.63 -4.73 12.34
CA ALA A 379 -4.35 -5.24 11.87
C ALA A 379 -3.31 -4.10 11.99
N MET A 380 -2.51 -4.14 13.05
CA MET A 380 -1.50 -3.11 13.31
C MET A 380 -0.17 -3.54 12.70
N ALA A 381 0.00 -3.29 11.41
CA ALA A 381 1.14 -3.74 10.63
C ALA A 381 2.48 -3.27 11.22
N GLY A 382 2.58 -1.99 11.58
CA GLY A 382 3.83 -1.39 12.07
C GLY A 382 4.25 -1.79 13.50
N THR A 383 3.41 -2.56 14.24
CA THR A 383 3.81 -3.14 15.53
C THR A 383 3.78 -4.66 15.53
N HIS A 384 3.52 -5.29 14.40
CA HIS A 384 3.39 -6.76 14.27
C HIS A 384 2.42 -7.35 15.28
N GLN A 385 1.22 -6.72 15.40
CA GLN A 385 0.21 -7.07 16.39
C GLN A 385 -1.21 -6.97 15.82
N ILE A 386 -2.14 -7.72 16.42
CA ILE A 386 -3.57 -7.40 16.34
C ILE A 386 -3.89 -6.49 17.53
N TRP A 387 -4.55 -5.36 17.26
CA TRP A 387 -5.04 -4.44 18.28
C TRP A 387 -6.57 -4.50 18.35
N ALA A 388 -7.13 -3.88 19.39
CA ALA A 388 -8.57 -3.71 19.53
C ALA A 388 -8.89 -2.28 20.00
N PHE A 389 -9.92 -1.70 19.38
CA PHE A 389 -10.54 -0.43 19.80
C PHE A 389 -11.95 -0.70 20.30
N ASP A 390 -12.30 -0.19 21.49
CA ASP A 390 -13.65 -0.25 22.05
C ASP A 390 -14.36 1.08 21.80
N PRO A 391 -15.30 1.14 20.85
CA PRO A 391 -16.02 2.38 20.52
C PRO A 391 -16.80 3.00 21.68
N ARG A 392 -17.21 2.17 22.66
CA ARG A 392 -18.01 2.64 23.82
C ARG A 392 -17.16 3.39 24.82
N THR A 393 -15.89 3.02 24.96
CA THR A 393 -14.98 3.61 25.97
C THR A 393 -13.90 4.49 25.34
N GLY A 394 -13.72 4.43 24.02
CA GLY A 394 -12.65 5.11 23.29
C GLY A 394 -11.25 4.55 23.58
N ARG A 395 -11.16 3.37 24.18
CA ARG A 395 -9.85 2.75 24.51
C ARG A 395 -9.34 1.89 23.37
N VAL A 396 -8.02 1.93 23.20
CA VAL A 396 -7.30 1.14 22.18
C VAL A 396 -6.07 0.48 22.78
N GLY A 397 -5.69 -0.68 22.29
CA GLY A 397 -4.47 -1.37 22.73
C GLY A 397 -4.25 -2.74 22.09
N PRO A 398 -3.08 -3.35 22.33
CA PRO A 398 -2.75 -4.68 21.81
C PRO A 398 -3.74 -5.75 22.25
N TYR A 399 -4.20 -6.55 21.29
CA TYR A 399 -5.06 -7.70 21.52
C TYR A 399 -4.28 -9.03 21.47
N ALA A 400 -3.45 -9.22 20.44
CA ALA A 400 -2.55 -10.36 20.29
C ALA A 400 -1.26 -9.93 19.56
N GLY A 401 -0.19 -10.67 19.78
CA GLY A 401 1.16 -10.36 19.31
C GLY A 401 2.00 -9.68 20.39
N SER A 402 3.24 -10.14 20.56
CA SER A 402 4.21 -9.58 21.52
C SER A 402 4.83 -8.28 21.05
N GLY A 403 4.67 -7.92 19.76
CA GLY A 403 5.35 -6.81 19.11
C GLY A 403 6.70 -7.19 18.49
N GLY A 404 7.17 -8.41 18.69
CA GLY A 404 8.32 -8.94 17.95
C GLY A 404 7.87 -9.53 16.60
N GLU A 405 8.62 -9.27 15.54
CA GLU A 405 8.40 -9.87 14.24
C GLU A 405 8.77 -11.36 14.26
N GLY A 406 7.89 -12.22 13.72
CA GLY A 406 8.16 -13.67 13.66
C GLY A 406 6.93 -14.54 13.47
N THR A 407 7.13 -15.85 13.55
CA THR A 407 6.11 -16.88 13.27
C THR A 407 5.67 -17.71 14.47
N VAL A 408 6.08 -17.34 15.70
CA VAL A 408 5.80 -18.14 16.91
C VAL A 408 4.31 -18.12 17.21
N ASN A 409 3.72 -19.30 17.29
CA ASN A 409 2.34 -19.55 17.70
C ASN A 409 2.24 -19.73 19.24
N GLY A 410 1.02 -19.67 19.79
CA GLY A 410 0.78 -19.90 21.21
C GLY A 410 -0.07 -18.83 21.87
N PRO A 411 0.08 -18.58 23.20
CA PRO A 411 -0.68 -17.53 23.88
C PRO A 411 -0.49 -16.16 23.22
N GLY A 412 -1.59 -15.41 23.03
CA GLY A 412 -1.57 -14.17 22.25
C GLY A 412 -0.54 -13.15 22.70
N ALA A 413 -0.27 -13.03 24.00
CA ALA A 413 0.74 -12.09 24.51
C ALA A 413 2.20 -12.53 24.24
N GLU A 414 2.44 -13.80 23.91
CA GLU A 414 3.76 -14.38 23.67
C GLU A 414 4.02 -14.65 22.18
N ALA A 415 2.94 -14.78 21.39
CA ALA A 415 3.02 -15.01 19.95
C ALA A 415 3.77 -13.87 19.26
N THR A 416 4.53 -14.20 18.22
CA THR A 416 5.10 -13.20 17.31
C THR A 416 4.34 -13.22 15.98
N LEU A 417 4.01 -12.04 15.45
CA LEU A 417 3.34 -11.87 14.17
C LEU A 417 4.31 -11.15 13.21
N ALA A 418 4.00 -11.17 11.94
CA ALA A 418 4.84 -10.56 10.93
C ALA A 418 3.98 -9.72 9.94
N GLN A 419 3.67 -8.49 10.34
CA GLN A 419 2.93 -7.52 9.55
C GLN A 419 1.50 -7.99 9.19
N PRO A 420 0.61 -8.16 10.19
CA PRO A 420 -0.79 -8.48 9.91
C PRO A 420 -1.42 -7.37 9.05
N SER A 421 -2.09 -7.74 7.94
CA SER A 421 -2.54 -6.82 6.90
C SER A 421 -3.96 -7.06 6.39
N GLY A 422 -4.62 -8.16 6.76
CA GLY A 422 -6.00 -8.47 6.42
C GLY A 422 -6.69 -9.20 7.56
N LEU A 423 -7.96 -8.92 7.83
CA LEU A 423 -8.74 -9.50 8.93
C LEU A 423 -10.06 -10.10 8.44
N ALA A 424 -10.49 -11.20 9.04
CA ALA A 424 -11.81 -11.80 8.83
C ALA A 424 -12.29 -12.51 10.09
N LEU A 425 -13.39 -12.08 10.66
CA LEU A 425 -14.04 -12.77 11.78
C LEU A 425 -14.96 -13.88 11.23
N ALA A 426 -14.68 -15.14 11.58
CA ALA A 426 -15.46 -16.28 11.13
C ALA A 426 -16.49 -16.74 12.17
N GLU A 427 -17.48 -17.53 11.73
CA GLU A 427 -18.56 -18.05 12.58
C GLU A 427 -18.04 -19.01 13.67
N ASP A 428 -16.85 -19.58 13.51
CA ASP A 428 -16.20 -20.46 14.50
C ASP A 428 -15.62 -19.69 15.71
N GLY A 429 -15.76 -18.35 15.72
CA GLY A 429 -15.27 -17.48 16.79
C GLY A 429 -13.77 -17.20 16.72
N ARG A 430 -13.16 -17.38 15.57
CA ARG A 430 -11.77 -17.01 15.31
C ARG A 430 -11.71 -15.78 14.42
N LEU A 431 -10.77 -14.90 14.73
CA LEU A 431 -10.33 -13.85 13.85
C LEU A 431 -9.16 -14.39 13.02
N TYR A 432 -9.41 -14.66 11.74
CA TYR A 432 -8.36 -15.00 10.78
C TYR A 432 -7.66 -13.75 10.29
N PHE A 433 -6.37 -13.86 10.02
CA PHE A 433 -5.61 -12.74 9.49
C PHE A 433 -4.53 -13.16 8.50
N ALA A 434 -4.32 -12.32 7.51
CA ALA A 434 -3.19 -12.40 6.61
C ALA A 434 -1.96 -11.82 7.33
N ASP A 435 -0.98 -12.65 7.60
CA ASP A 435 0.29 -12.29 8.25
C ASP A 435 1.35 -12.19 7.16
N SER A 436 1.41 -11.02 6.50
CA SER A 436 1.99 -10.83 5.16
C SER A 436 3.46 -11.22 5.07
N GLU A 437 4.28 -10.76 6.00
CA GLU A 437 5.71 -11.00 6.02
C GLU A 437 6.05 -12.45 6.38
N SER A 438 5.15 -13.18 7.05
CA SER A 438 5.27 -14.62 7.26
C SER A 438 4.70 -15.44 6.09
N SER A 439 4.03 -14.79 5.13
CA SER A 439 3.34 -15.44 4.00
C SER A 439 2.38 -16.54 4.45
N ALA A 440 1.59 -16.27 5.50
CA ALA A 440 0.69 -17.24 6.10
C ALA A 440 -0.68 -16.61 6.42
N ILE A 441 -1.71 -17.46 6.43
CA ILE A 441 -2.99 -17.15 7.07
C ILE A 441 -2.98 -17.75 8.45
N ARG A 442 -3.15 -16.89 9.44
CA ARG A 442 -3.13 -17.25 10.84
C ARG A 442 -4.48 -16.92 11.49
N TRP A 443 -4.68 -17.31 12.71
CA TRP A 443 -5.88 -17.03 13.47
C TRP A 443 -5.56 -16.69 14.92
N VAL A 444 -6.45 -15.90 15.54
CA VAL A 444 -6.47 -15.67 16.98
C VAL A 444 -7.86 -15.99 17.51
N GLU A 445 -7.93 -16.69 18.65
CA GLU A 445 -9.18 -16.96 19.34
C GLU A 445 -9.76 -15.68 19.93
N THR A 446 -11.06 -15.41 19.64
CA THR A 446 -11.76 -14.28 20.23
C THR A 446 -12.53 -14.72 21.48
N GLY A 447 -12.81 -13.78 22.40
CA GLY A 447 -13.62 -14.04 23.56
C GLY A 447 -12.95 -14.88 24.68
N LEU A 448 -11.75 -15.42 24.48
CA LEU A 448 -11.01 -16.18 25.46
C LEU A 448 -9.82 -15.39 26.05
N PRO A 449 -9.49 -15.56 27.33
CA PRO A 449 -8.41 -14.79 27.97
C PRO A 449 -7.04 -15.01 27.36
N GLU A 450 -6.74 -16.26 26.92
CA GLU A 450 -5.44 -16.62 26.36
C GLU A 450 -5.22 -16.09 24.96
N ARG A 451 -6.31 -15.87 24.19
CA ARG A 451 -6.26 -15.34 22.81
C ARG A 451 -5.22 -16.11 21.98
N ALA A 452 -5.29 -17.45 22.03
CA ALA A 452 -4.31 -18.31 21.38
C ALA A 452 -4.19 -17.97 19.90
N VAL A 453 -2.97 -17.94 19.39
CA VAL A 453 -2.63 -17.71 17.99
C VAL A 453 -2.13 -19.00 17.37
N GLY A 454 -2.56 -19.28 16.14
CA GLY A 454 -2.12 -20.45 15.36
C GLY A 454 -2.11 -20.14 13.87
N VAL A 455 -1.64 -21.11 13.07
CA VAL A 455 -1.61 -21.04 11.62
C VAL A 455 -2.67 -21.98 11.02
N ILE A 456 -3.35 -21.52 9.97
CA ILE A 456 -4.26 -22.39 9.20
C ILE A 456 -3.66 -22.76 7.85
N ALA A 457 -2.98 -21.85 7.16
CA ALA A 457 -2.37 -22.01 5.85
C ALA A 457 -1.05 -21.26 5.73
N GLY A 458 -0.10 -21.78 4.96
CA GLY A 458 1.24 -21.21 4.84
C GLY A 458 2.20 -21.75 5.90
N SER A 459 3.49 -21.49 5.75
CA SER A 459 4.52 -22.00 6.64
C SER A 459 4.54 -21.23 7.97
N ASP A 460 4.85 -21.93 9.05
CA ASP A 460 5.17 -21.35 10.36
C ASP A 460 6.64 -21.60 10.77
N ALA A 461 7.46 -22.03 9.82
CA ALA A 461 8.86 -22.37 10.10
C ALA A 461 9.75 -21.12 10.24
N ASP A 462 9.62 -20.16 9.33
CA ASP A 462 10.39 -18.91 9.29
C ASP A 462 9.73 -17.88 8.36
N LEU A 463 10.34 -16.69 8.26
CA LEU A 463 9.86 -15.58 7.41
C LEU A 463 10.26 -15.69 5.92
N PHE A 464 10.90 -16.79 5.52
CA PHE A 464 11.42 -16.98 4.15
C PHE A 464 10.81 -18.24 3.48
N SER A 465 9.86 -18.89 4.14
CA SER A 465 9.19 -20.09 3.63
C SER A 465 7.95 -19.73 2.79
N PHE A 466 8.09 -18.83 1.84
CA PHE A 466 7.04 -18.38 0.92
C PHE A 466 7.09 -19.12 -0.43
N GLY A 467 6.13 -18.83 -1.32
CA GLY A 467 6.07 -19.37 -2.67
C GLY A 467 4.64 -19.44 -3.20
N ASP A 468 4.43 -20.24 -4.24
CA ASP A 468 3.11 -20.48 -4.84
C ASP A 468 2.86 -21.99 -4.94
N LEU A 469 2.34 -22.58 -3.86
CA LEU A 469 2.07 -24.02 -3.79
C LEU A 469 0.75 -24.29 -3.07
N ASP A 470 -0.17 -24.94 -3.77
CA ASP A 470 -1.37 -25.49 -3.17
C ASP A 470 -1.03 -26.71 -2.31
N GLY A 471 -1.78 -26.95 -1.23
CA GLY A 471 -1.47 -28.03 -0.29
C GLY A 471 -2.34 -28.01 0.95
N VAL A 472 -1.94 -28.71 2.00
CA VAL A 472 -2.71 -28.79 3.26
C VAL A 472 -1.95 -28.09 4.39
N GLY A 473 -2.57 -27.08 4.98
CA GLY A 473 -2.05 -26.38 6.14
C GLY A 473 -0.67 -25.79 5.90
N THR A 474 0.33 -26.23 6.68
CA THR A 474 1.70 -25.71 6.58
C THR A 474 2.52 -26.28 5.41
N GLU A 475 1.95 -27.18 4.61
CA GLU A 475 2.57 -27.62 3.35
C GLU A 475 2.30 -26.63 2.20
N ALA A 476 1.22 -25.86 2.28
CA ALA A 476 0.91 -24.82 1.32
C ALA A 476 1.94 -23.68 1.38
N ARG A 477 2.08 -22.95 0.27
CA ARG A 477 2.88 -21.72 0.22
C ARG A 477 2.05 -20.60 -0.39
N LEU A 478 2.14 -19.47 0.28
CA LEU A 478 1.59 -18.17 -0.13
C LEU A 478 2.75 -17.21 -0.32
N GLN A 479 2.48 -16.03 -0.89
CA GLN A 479 3.50 -15.00 -1.01
C GLN A 479 2.88 -13.62 -0.70
N HIS A 480 3.21 -13.11 0.47
CA HIS A 480 2.79 -11.79 0.97
C HIS A 480 1.27 -11.52 0.82
N PRO A 481 0.38 -12.36 1.40
CA PRO A 481 -1.06 -12.16 1.32
C PRO A 481 -1.47 -10.88 2.08
N LEU A 482 -2.34 -10.04 1.50
CA LEU A 482 -2.81 -8.79 2.12
C LEU A 482 -4.29 -8.79 2.49
N GLY A 483 -5.08 -9.71 1.96
CA GLY A 483 -6.52 -9.77 2.22
C GLY A 483 -7.00 -11.16 2.56
N VAL A 484 -8.00 -11.26 3.43
CA VAL A 484 -8.70 -12.50 3.76
C VAL A 484 -10.16 -12.17 4.07
N VAL A 485 -11.08 -13.03 3.63
CA VAL A 485 -12.50 -12.94 3.98
C VAL A 485 -13.06 -14.34 4.25
N ALA A 486 -14.00 -14.46 5.18
CA ALA A 486 -14.62 -15.72 5.54
C ALA A 486 -16.01 -15.88 4.91
N VAL A 487 -16.27 -17.01 4.25
CA VAL A 487 -17.57 -17.38 3.67
C VAL A 487 -17.94 -18.78 4.12
N GLY A 488 -18.75 -18.89 5.15
CA GLY A 488 -19.02 -20.18 5.81
C GLY A 488 -17.71 -20.83 6.29
N ASP A 489 -17.45 -22.07 5.84
CA ASP A 489 -16.24 -22.83 6.20
C ASP A 489 -15.05 -22.56 5.25
N THR A 490 -15.11 -21.57 4.38
CA THR A 490 -14.05 -21.23 3.42
C THR A 490 -13.50 -19.84 3.69
N LEU A 491 -12.17 -19.71 3.71
CA LEU A 491 -11.49 -18.41 3.64
C LEU A 491 -11.05 -18.17 2.21
N PHE A 492 -11.40 -17.01 1.64
CA PHE A 492 -10.80 -16.52 0.41
C PHE A 492 -9.66 -15.57 0.75
N VAL A 493 -8.53 -15.75 0.09
CA VAL A 493 -7.27 -15.06 0.37
C VAL A 493 -6.78 -14.35 -0.87
N ALA A 494 -6.54 -13.07 -0.77
CA ALA A 494 -5.77 -12.33 -1.75
C ALA A 494 -4.28 -12.66 -1.53
N ASP A 495 -3.77 -13.62 -2.30
CA ASP A 495 -2.37 -14.06 -2.31
C ASP A 495 -1.58 -13.11 -3.22
N THR A 496 -1.32 -11.92 -2.68
CA THR A 496 -1.03 -10.68 -3.39
C THR A 496 0.14 -10.80 -4.36
N TYR A 497 1.30 -11.25 -3.89
CA TYR A 497 2.49 -11.33 -4.75
C TYR A 497 2.45 -12.51 -5.73
N ASN A 498 1.54 -13.46 -5.53
CA ASN A 498 1.24 -14.48 -6.53
C ASN A 498 0.17 -14.03 -7.54
N SER A 499 -0.42 -12.82 -7.36
CA SER A 499 -1.50 -12.28 -8.19
C SER A 499 -2.70 -13.24 -8.31
N LYS A 500 -3.05 -13.88 -7.19
CA LYS A 500 -4.06 -14.94 -7.12
C LYS A 500 -5.06 -14.72 -6.00
N ILE A 501 -6.24 -15.32 -6.19
CA ILE A 501 -7.18 -15.55 -5.10
C ILE A 501 -7.18 -17.04 -4.78
N LYS A 502 -6.76 -17.39 -3.58
CA LYS A 502 -6.77 -18.76 -3.07
C LYS A 502 -7.94 -18.99 -2.14
N ALA A 503 -8.36 -20.23 -2.01
CA ALA A 503 -9.36 -20.66 -1.06
C ALA A 503 -8.72 -21.61 -0.04
N VAL A 504 -9.12 -21.47 1.22
CA VAL A 504 -8.71 -22.33 2.34
C VAL A 504 -9.95 -22.90 2.98
N ASP A 505 -10.13 -24.23 2.92
CA ASP A 505 -11.17 -24.91 3.68
C ASP A 505 -10.75 -25.00 5.16
N VAL A 506 -11.54 -24.42 6.05
CA VAL A 506 -11.22 -24.30 7.48
C VAL A 506 -11.12 -25.67 8.16
N GLY A 507 -11.97 -26.63 7.76
CA GLY A 507 -12.05 -27.94 8.37
C GLY A 507 -10.90 -28.87 7.97
N SER A 508 -10.61 -28.97 6.68
CA SER A 508 -9.55 -29.82 6.14
C SER A 508 -8.19 -29.12 6.08
N ARG A 509 -8.17 -27.79 6.13
CA ARG A 509 -7.01 -26.93 5.91
C ARG A 509 -6.43 -27.06 4.51
N GLU A 510 -7.23 -27.54 3.53
CA GLU A 510 -6.82 -27.61 2.14
C GLU A 510 -6.78 -26.20 1.54
N VAL A 511 -5.67 -25.89 0.89
CA VAL A 511 -5.43 -24.60 0.19
C VAL A 511 -5.35 -24.89 -1.29
N PHE A 512 -6.10 -24.16 -2.08
CA PHE A 512 -6.08 -24.29 -3.54
C PHE A 512 -6.29 -22.94 -4.24
N THR A 513 -5.63 -22.76 -5.37
CA THR A 513 -5.79 -21.59 -6.23
C THR A 513 -7.19 -21.63 -6.86
N ARG A 514 -7.95 -20.55 -6.67
CA ARG A 514 -9.30 -20.43 -7.21
C ARG A 514 -9.34 -19.61 -8.48
N TRP A 515 -8.68 -18.46 -8.49
CA TRP A 515 -8.59 -17.54 -9.63
C TRP A 515 -7.22 -16.88 -9.69
N GLY A 516 -6.83 -16.42 -10.89
CA GLY A 516 -5.53 -15.80 -11.15
C GLY A 516 -4.48 -16.82 -11.58
N ASP A 517 -3.44 -16.32 -12.22
CA ASP A 517 -2.28 -17.09 -12.67
C ASP A 517 -1.05 -16.21 -12.65
N THR A 518 -0.72 -15.50 -13.71
CA THR A 518 0.33 -14.50 -13.80
C THR A 518 -0.25 -13.10 -13.58
N PRO A 519 0.58 -12.09 -13.21
CA PRO A 519 0.13 -10.71 -13.17
C PRO A 519 -0.51 -10.28 -14.50
N GLY A 520 -1.62 -9.55 -14.43
CA GLY A 520 -2.31 -9.05 -15.62
C GLY A 520 -3.73 -8.57 -15.31
N TRP A 521 -4.47 -8.20 -16.37
CA TRP A 521 -5.84 -7.74 -16.25
C TRP A 521 -6.72 -8.47 -17.29
N ARG A 522 -7.54 -9.39 -16.87
CA ARG A 522 -8.49 -10.11 -17.69
C ARG A 522 -9.71 -10.54 -16.89
N ASP A 523 -10.89 -10.35 -17.47
CA ASP A 523 -12.18 -10.83 -16.94
C ASP A 523 -12.52 -12.24 -17.40
N GLY A 524 -13.68 -12.77 -16.99
CA GLY A 524 -14.21 -14.05 -17.43
C GLY A 524 -13.86 -15.23 -16.51
N ASP A 525 -13.76 -16.42 -17.11
CA ASP A 525 -13.56 -17.71 -16.41
C ASP A 525 -12.08 -18.05 -16.14
N MET A 526 -11.16 -17.34 -16.79
CA MET A 526 -9.71 -17.42 -16.55
C MET A 526 -9.14 -16.01 -16.27
N PRO A 527 -9.55 -15.40 -15.17
CA PRO A 527 -9.18 -14.02 -14.88
C PRO A 527 -7.69 -13.88 -14.56
N LEU A 528 -7.18 -12.67 -14.76
CA LEU A 528 -5.88 -12.24 -14.26
C LEU A 528 -6.07 -11.07 -13.31
N PHE A 529 -5.24 -11.04 -12.28
CA PHE A 529 -5.13 -9.95 -11.29
C PHE A 529 -3.70 -9.42 -11.27
N TYR A 530 -3.49 -8.27 -10.66
CA TYR A 530 -2.16 -7.73 -10.43
C TYR A 530 -2.03 -7.19 -9.01
N GLU A 531 -1.40 -7.98 -8.14
CA GLU A 531 -1.23 -7.71 -6.71
C GLU A 531 -2.55 -7.32 -6.02
N PRO A 532 -3.57 -8.21 -6.03
CA PRO A 532 -4.82 -7.94 -5.31
C PRO A 532 -4.55 -7.74 -3.82
N GLY A 533 -5.00 -6.59 -3.26
CA GLY A 533 -4.67 -6.21 -1.88
C GLY A 533 -5.79 -6.46 -0.89
N GLY A 534 -7.04 -6.15 -1.23
CA GLY A 534 -8.21 -6.27 -0.38
C GLY A 534 -9.26 -7.19 -0.96
N ILE A 535 -10.06 -7.82 -0.09
CA ILE A 535 -11.15 -8.70 -0.51
C ILE A 535 -12.26 -8.64 0.53
N ASP A 536 -13.52 -8.54 0.06
CA ASP A 536 -14.70 -8.65 0.90
C ASP A 536 -15.85 -9.33 0.18
N VAL A 537 -16.92 -9.69 0.87
CA VAL A 537 -18.03 -10.49 0.34
C VAL A 537 -19.40 -9.92 0.70
N LEU A 538 -20.31 -9.95 -0.26
CA LEU A 538 -21.73 -9.71 0.00
C LEU A 538 -22.55 -10.82 -0.68
N GLY A 539 -23.20 -11.67 0.13
CA GLY A 539 -23.93 -12.82 -0.37
C GLY A 539 -23.03 -13.83 -1.08
N THR A 540 -23.20 -14.01 -2.39
CA THR A 540 -22.36 -14.89 -3.24
C THR A 540 -21.44 -14.11 -4.16
N THR A 541 -21.14 -12.85 -3.84
CA THR A 541 -20.28 -12.00 -4.66
C THR A 541 -19.07 -11.55 -3.85
N LEU A 542 -17.86 -11.85 -4.33
CA LEU A 542 -16.63 -11.27 -3.79
C LEU A 542 -16.31 -9.97 -4.54
N TYR A 543 -15.81 -9.01 -3.80
CA TYR A 543 -15.23 -7.78 -4.32
C TYR A 543 -13.74 -7.78 -3.99
N VAL A 544 -12.89 -7.55 -4.99
CA VAL A 544 -11.44 -7.62 -4.88
C VAL A 544 -10.84 -6.28 -5.29
N ALA A 545 -10.09 -5.65 -4.41
CA ALA A 545 -9.26 -4.51 -4.76
C ALA A 545 -8.03 -5.01 -5.54
N ASP A 546 -8.06 -4.87 -6.85
CA ASP A 546 -7.00 -5.28 -7.78
C ASP A 546 -6.02 -4.12 -7.94
N THR A 547 -5.16 -3.99 -6.91
CA THR A 547 -4.43 -2.77 -6.54
C THR A 547 -3.58 -2.21 -7.69
N ASN A 548 -2.71 -3.03 -8.31
CA ASN A 548 -1.84 -2.59 -9.39
C ASN A 548 -2.57 -2.44 -10.74
N ASN A 549 -3.81 -2.92 -10.84
CA ASN A 549 -4.72 -2.65 -11.95
C ASN A 549 -5.63 -1.43 -11.70
N HIS A 550 -5.49 -0.75 -10.56
CA HIS A 550 -6.29 0.45 -10.23
C HIS A 550 -7.80 0.21 -10.34
N SER A 551 -8.27 -0.98 -9.99
CA SER A 551 -9.65 -1.40 -10.22
C SER A 551 -10.23 -2.24 -9.07
N ILE A 552 -11.56 -2.35 -9.06
CA ILE A 552 -12.28 -3.31 -8.22
C ILE A 552 -12.82 -4.41 -9.14
N ARG A 553 -12.54 -5.67 -8.77
CA ARG A 553 -13.02 -6.84 -9.51
C ARG A 553 -14.18 -7.48 -8.75
N ILE A 554 -15.15 -7.97 -9.48
CA ILE A 554 -16.36 -8.62 -8.98
C ILE A 554 -16.27 -10.10 -9.37
N VAL A 555 -16.35 -10.98 -8.37
CA VAL A 555 -16.29 -12.43 -8.57
C VAL A 555 -17.61 -13.04 -8.13
N ASP A 556 -18.29 -13.69 -9.05
CA ASP A 556 -19.50 -14.47 -8.77
C ASP A 556 -19.09 -15.88 -8.25
N LEU A 557 -19.38 -16.18 -7.00
CA LEU A 557 -19.01 -17.45 -6.35
C LEU A 557 -19.77 -18.66 -6.90
N ASP A 558 -20.98 -18.44 -7.45
CA ASP A 558 -21.81 -19.52 -7.99
C ASP A 558 -21.31 -19.95 -9.36
N THR A 559 -20.91 -19.02 -10.22
CA THR A 559 -20.44 -19.27 -11.59
C THR A 559 -18.92 -19.35 -11.69
N GLY A 560 -18.21 -18.64 -10.85
CA GLY A 560 -16.76 -18.44 -10.89
C GLY A 560 -16.32 -17.38 -11.90
N GLU A 561 -17.26 -16.66 -12.52
CA GLU A 561 -16.98 -15.59 -13.48
C GLU A 561 -16.48 -14.33 -12.77
N VAL A 562 -15.47 -13.67 -13.34
CA VAL A 562 -14.92 -12.41 -12.86
C VAL A 562 -15.24 -11.30 -13.85
N SER A 563 -15.61 -10.14 -13.33
CA SER A 563 -15.83 -8.90 -14.08
C SER A 563 -15.21 -7.71 -13.36
N THR A 564 -15.06 -6.59 -14.07
CA THR A 564 -14.53 -5.36 -13.52
C THR A 564 -15.65 -4.39 -13.19
N LEU A 565 -15.63 -3.79 -11.98
CA LEU A 565 -16.52 -2.71 -11.58
C LEU A 565 -16.21 -1.45 -12.40
N VAL A 566 -17.22 -0.90 -13.06
CA VAL A 566 -17.06 0.35 -13.84
C VAL A 566 -17.61 1.52 -13.03
N PRO A 567 -16.74 2.37 -12.43
CA PRO A 567 -17.20 3.52 -11.65
C PRO A 567 -17.86 4.55 -12.57
N ALA A 568 -19.05 5.01 -12.19
CA ALA A 568 -19.81 6.01 -12.92
C ALA A 568 -20.13 7.22 -12.03
N GLY A 569 -19.92 8.43 -12.56
CA GLY A 569 -20.24 9.68 -11.86
C GLY A 569 -19.15 10.19 -10.92
N ILE A 570 -17.98 9.57 -10.90
CA ILE A 570 -16.85 10.01 -10.06
C ILE A 570 -16.34 11.41 -10.46
N GLU A 571 -16.58 11.81 -11.69
CA GLU A 571 -16.18 13.12 -12.24
C GLU A 571 -16.78 14.29 -11.47
N ALA A 572 -17.96 14.08 -10.84
CA ALA A 572 -18.61 15.08 -10.01
C ALA A 572 -17.85 15.38 -8.70
N PHE A 573 -16.95 14.48 -8.31
CA PHE A 573 -16.17 14.52 -7.07
C PHE A 573 -14.66 14.73 -7.32
N MET A 574 -14.26 14.85 -8.58
CA MET A 574 -12.87 15.16 -8.91
C MET A 574 -12.66 16.68 -8.91
N PRO A 575 -11.46 17.16 -8.54
CA PRO A 575 -11.12 18.57 -8.74
C PRO A 575 -11.39 18.95 -10.19
N ALA A 576 -11.96 20.15 -10.40
CA ALA A 576 -12.07 20.66 -11.75
C ALA A 576 -10.67 20.69 -12.38
N PRO A 577 -10.51 20.27 -13.65
CA PRO A 577 -9.21 20.27 -14.29
C PRO A 577 -8.57 21.67 -14.15
N GLY A 578 -7.57 21.78 -13.26
CA GLY A 578 -6.82 23.02 -13.06
C GLY A 578 -5.99 23.30 -14.30
N SER A 579 -5.95 24.55 -14.74
CA SER A 579 -5.20 24.97 -15.93
C SER A 579 -3.68 24.82 -15.80
N ASP A 580 -3.14 24.46 -14.66
CA ASP A 580 -1.72 24.66 -14.35
C ASP A 580 -0.88 23.38 -14.14
N ALA A 581 -1.46 22.17 -14.16
CA ALA A 581 -0.68 20.92 -14.00
C ALA A 581 -1.39 19.69 -14.57
N TYR A 582 -1.64 19.64 -15.88
CA TYR A 582 -1.99 18.38 -16.52
C TYR A 582 -0.72 17.51 -16.62
N ALA A 583 -0.73 16.36 -15.95
CA ALA A 583 0.44 15.49 -15.87
C ALA A 583 0.68 14.65 -17.14
N GLY A 584 -0.37 14.44 -17.97
CA GLY A 584 -0.29 13.66 -19.21
C GLY A 584 0.21 14.45 -20.42
N THR A 585 0.26 13.78 -21.57
CA THR A 585 0.62 14.36 -22.85
C THR A 585 -0.44 15.36 -23.31
N VAL A 586 -0.04 16.58 -23.70
CA VAL A 586 -0.95 17.58 -24.30
C VAL A 586 -0.73 17.59 -25.81
N VAL A 587 -1.79 17.36 -26.57
CA VAL A 587 -1.80 17.38 -28.04
C VAL A 587 -2.68 18.52 -28.54
N GLU A 588 -2.08 19.50 -29.17
CA GLU A 588 -2.80 20.60 -29.81
C GLU A 588 -3.17 20.20 -31.25
N HIS A 589 -4.46 20.31 -31.57
CA HIS A 589 -4.98 20.07 -32.90
C HIS A 589 -5.14 21.37 -33.68
N GLU A 590 -5.10 21.25 -35.01
CA GLU A 590 -5.48 22.35 -35.88
C GLU A 590 -6.96 22.74 -35.65
N GLY A 591 -7.29 24.00 -35.89
CA GLY A 591 -8.63 24.54 -35.65
C GLY A 591 -9.72 23.79 -36.46
N LEU A 592 -10.77 23.33 -35.77
CA LEU A 592 -11.92 22.65 -36.35
C LEU A 592 -12.89 23.67 -36.93
N LEU A 593 -13.42 23.40 -38.14
CA LEU A 593 -14.39 24.27 -38.83
C LEU A 593 -15.71 23.51 -39.01
N PHE A 594 -16.75 23.97 -38.34
CA PHE A 594 -18.07 23.37 -38.39
C PHE A 594 -19.11 24.28 -39.08
N GLY A 595 -20.14 23.64 -39.66
CA GLY A 595 -21.41 24.27 -40.00
C GLY A 595 -22.41 24.19 -38.84
N GLU A 596 -23.37 25.13 -38.80
CA GLU A 596 -24.43 25.10 -37.79
C GLU A 596 -25.30 23.85 -37.91
N GLY A 597 -25.80 23.34 -36.77
CA GLY A 597 -26.73 22.23 -36.70
C GLY A 597 -26.23 21.05 -35.84
N GLN A 598 -26.68 19.86 -36.17
CA GLN A 598 -26.17 18.64 -35.55
C GLN A 598 -24.88 18.22 -36.20
N GLY A 599 -23.87 17.94 -35.41
CA GLY A 599 -22.55 17.48 -35.87
C GLY A 599 -22.06 16.29 -35.08
N ALA A 600 -20.90 15.76 -35.47
CA ALA A 600 -20.24 14.68 -34.79
C ALA A 600 -18.71 14.88 -34.77
N ILE A 601 -18.08 14.37 -33.73
CA ILE A 601 -16.63 14.31 -33.60
C ILE A 601 -16.24 12.86 -33.45
N SER A 602 -15.27 12.39 -34.25
CA SER A 602 -14.68 11.07 -34.13
C SER A 602 -13.29 11.20 -33.51
N LEU A 603 -13.08 10.49 -32.42
CA LEU A 603 -11.77 10.31 -31.79
C LEU A 603 -11.13 9.04 -32.34
N GLU A 604 -9.94 9.14 -32.86
CA GLU A 604 -9.12 8.05 -33.33
C GLU A 604 -7.88 7.95 -32.41
N VAL A 605 -7.71 6.80 -31.74
CA VAL A 605 -6.52 6.48 -30.96
C VAL A 605 -5.77 5.37 -31.66
N VAL A 606 -4.53 5.64 -32.05
CA VAL A 606 -3.66 4.70 -32.76
C VAL A 606 -2.66 4.14 -31.79
N LEU A 607 -2.81 2.86 -31.45
CA LEU A 607 -1.92 2.15 -30.54
C LEU A 607 -0.63 1.69 -31.25
N PRO A 608 0.47 1.49 -30.50
CA PRO A 608 1.70 0.92 -31.01
C PRO A 608 1.48 -0.48 -31.60
N ALA A 609 2.33 -0.88 -32.54
CA ALA A 609 2.26 -2.21 -33.14
C ALA A 609 2.47 -3.30 -32.07
N GLY A 610 1.57 -4.29 -32.05
CA GLY A 610 1.60 -5.37 -31.06
C GLY A 610 0.81 -5.10 -29.78
N TYR A 611 0.15 -3.94 -29.67
CA TYR A 611 -0.73 -3.60 -28.55
C TYR A 611 -2.19 -3.49 -28.98
N LYS A 612 -3.10 -3.72 -28.04
CA LYS A 612 -4.55 -3.57 -28.21
C LYS A 612 -5.15 -2.88 -26.99
N VAL A 613 -6.30 -2.24 -27.16
CA VAL A 613 -7.08 -1.76 -26.01
C VAL A 613 -7.44 -2.97 -25.14
N ASN A 614 -7.33 -2.81 -23.84
CA ASN A 614 -7.83 -3.84 -22.92
C ASN A 614 -9.36 -3.74 -22.83
N PRO A 615 -10.10 -4.78 -23.27
CA PRO A 615 -11.56 -4.73 -23.28
C PRO A 615 -12.15 -4.77 -21.86
N ASP A 616 -11.41 -5.28 -20.90
CA ASP A 616 -11.86 -5.51 -19.53
C ASP A 616 -11.51 -4.34 -18.60
N ALA A 617 -10.68 -3.40 -19.08
CA ALA A 617 -10.28 -2.21 -18.36
C ALA A 617 -11.08 -0.97 -18.77
N PRO A 618 -11.66 -0.21 -17.81
CA PRO A 618 -12.40 1.00 -18.15
C PRO A 618 -11.47 2.08 -18.71
N SER A 619 -11.78 2.52 -19.94
CA SER A 619 -11.20 3.71 -20.53
C SER A 619 -12.08 4.92 -20.23
N ARG A 620 -11.49 6.07 -19.93
CA ARG A 620 -12.21 7.28 -19.51
C ARG A 620 -12.11 8.37 -20.56
N PHE A 621 -13.20 9.10 -20.77
CA PHE A 621 -13.30 10.22 -21.68
C PHE A 621 -13.99 11.38 -20.94
N VAL A 622 -13.40 12.57 -20.93
CA VAL A 622 -14.00 13.79 -20.37
C VAL A 622 -13.86 14.91 -21.38
N TRP A 623 -15.00 15.46 -21.84
CA TRP A 623 -15.01 16.52 -22.82
C TRP A 623 -15.51 17.82 -22.20
N THR A 624 -14.77 18.90 -22.38
CA THR A 624 -15.11 20.24 -21.92
C THR A 624 -15.05 21.23 -23.07
N VAL A 625 -15.91 22.23 -23.02
CA VAL A 625 -15.97 23.31 -24.02
C VAL A 625 -15.78 24.64 -23.33
N ALA A 626 -14.77 25.38 -23.75
CA ALA A 626 -14.54 26.77 -23.35
C ALA A 626 -14.85 27.69 -24.53
N GLY A 627 -15.86 28.54 -24.40
CA GLY A 627 -16.30 29.45 -25.47
C GLY A 627 -17.78 29.26 -25.84
N GLU A 628 -18.16 29.70 -27.03
CA GLU A 628 -19.56 29.66 -27.49
C GLU A 628 -19.69 28.85 -28.78
N GLY A 629 -20.85 28.34 -29.08
CA GLY A 629 -21.16 27.70 -30.36
C GLY A 629 -21.06 26.18 -30.41
N MET A 630 -20.66 25.52 -29.32
CA MET A 630 -20.65 24.05 -29.26
C MET A 630 -21.22 23.55 -27.95
N THR A 631 -22.04 22.52 -28.02
CA THR A 631 -22.46 21.71 -26.86
C THR A 631 -22.20 20.23 -27.17
N VAL A 632 -21.47 19.56 -26.31
CA VAL A 632 -21.15 18.12 -26.42
C VAL A 632 -22.29 17.29 -25.83
N ALA A 633 -22.60 16.15 -26.47
CA ALA A 633 -23.60 15.23 -25.96
C ALA A 633 -23.21 14.69 -24.58
N PRO A 634 -24.15 14.52 -23.62
CA PRO A 634 -23.83 14.10 -22.24
C PRO A 634 -23.16 12.72 -22.15
N ASP A 635 -23.44 11.82 -23.10
CA ASP A 635 -22.90 10.46 -23.20
C ASP A 635 -21.51 10.40 -23.85
N ALA A 636 -20.97 11.53 -24.26
CA ALA A 636 -19.60 11.61 -24.76
C ALA A 636 -18.54 11.43 -23.68
N SER A 637 -18.88 11.86 -22.44
CA SER A 637 -17.99 11.75 -21.27
C SER A 637 -18.42 10.57 -20.40
N GLY A 638 -17.45 9.95 -19.71
CA GLY A 638 -17.64 8.85 -18.79
C GLY A 638 -16.63 7.74 -18.98
N SER A 639 -16.72 6.72 -18.14
CA SER A 639 -15.91 5.49 -18.25
C SER A 639 -16.63 4.45 -19.09
N VAL A 640 -15.89 3.76 -19.96
CA VAL A 640 -16.43 2.79 -20.92
C VAL A 640 -15.52 1.58 -21.00
N LEU A 641 -16.07 0.36 -20.90
CA LEU A 641 -15.38 -0.88 -21.22
C LEU A 641 -15.32 -1.08 -22.74
N ASP A 642 -14.25 -1.73 -23.20
CA ASP A 642 -14.02 -2.08 -24.62
C ASP A 642 -14.32 -0.91 -25.59
N PRO A 643 -13.66 0.27 -25.44
CA PRO A 643 -13.89 1.35 -26.36
C PRO A 643 -13.32 1.00 -27.72
N SER A 644 -14.20 0.95 -28.73
CA SER A 644 -13.76 0.82 -30.13
C SER A 644 -13.35 2.18 -30.70
N PHE A 645 -12.24 2.22 -31.43
CA PHE A 645 -11.80 3.41 -32.16
C PHE A 645 -12.00 3.24 -33.69
N PRO A 646 -12.44 4.28 -34.43
CA PRO A 646 -12.77 5.61 -33.95
C PRO A 646 -14.05 5.65 -33.09
N ARG A 647 -13.98 6.33 -31.93
CA ARG A 647 -15.15 6.61 -31.09
C ARG A 647 -15.81 7.90 -31.51
N THR A 648 -17.10 7.85 -31.86
CA THR A 648 -17.83 9.02 -32.38
C THR A 648 -18.88 9.49 -31.37
N PHE A 649 -18.95 10.79 -31.12
CA PHE A 649 -19.96 11.41 -30.24
C PHE A 649 -20.59 12.62 -30.91
N GLY A 650 -21.83 12.92 -30.51
CA GLY A 650 -22.63 14.02 -31.06
C GLY A 650 -22.27 15.37 -30.47
N VAL A 651 -22.37 16.42 -31.30
CA VAL A 651 -22.28 17.83 -30.88
C VAL A 651 -23.42 18.63 -31.47
N HIS A 652 -23.92 19.60 -30.70
CA HIS A 652 -24.87 20.61 -31.20
C HIS A 652 -24.11 21.93 -31.44
N LEU A 653 -24.25 22.49 -32.63
CA LEU A 653 -23.42 23.57 -33.16
C LEU A 653 -24.28 24.79 -33.49
N THR A 654 -23.94 25.95 -32.94
CA THR A 654 -24.49 27.26 -33.25
C THR A 654 -23.36 28.21 -33.60
N GLU A 655 -23.60 29.33 -34.27
CA GLU A 655 -22.53 30.25 -34.62
C GLU A 655 -21.72 30.67 -33.38
N GLY A 656 -20.39 30.53 -33.46
CA GLY A 656 -19.49 30.79 -32.33
C GLY A 656 -18.09 30.25 -32.53
N GLN A 657 -17.26 30.43 -31.52
CA GLN A 657 -15.90 29.93 -31.48
C GLN A 657 -15.47 29.60 -30.06
N GLY A 658 -14.54 28.68 -29.92
CA GLY A 658 -14.02 28.28 -28.63
C GLY A 658 -12.92 27.21 -28.72
N VAL A 659 -12.70 26.54 -27.63
CA VAL A 659 -11.76 25.43 -27.53
C VAL A 659 -12.51 24.22 -26.96
N LEU A 660 -12.41 23.10 -27.67
CA LEU A 660 -12.82 21.78 -27.16
C LEU A 660 -11.59 21.13 -26.54
N THR A 661 -11.72 20.71 -25.30
CA THR A 661 -10.69 19.93 -24.60
C THR A 661 -11.24 18.54 -24.29
N GLY A 662 -10.46 17.51 -24.62
CA GLY A 662 -10.76 16.11 -24.30
C GLY A 662 -9.66 15.52 -23.44
N ASP A 663 -9.97 15.18 -22.19
CA ASP A 663 -9.09 14.39 -21.34
C ASP A 663 -9.44 12.91 -21.51
N ILE A 664 -8.48 12.14 -21.98
CA ILE A 664 -8.68 10.76 -22.41
C ILE A 664 -7.67 9.88 -21.70
N SER A 665 -8.18 8.84 -21.04
CA SER A 665 -7.35 7.78 -20.46
C SER A 665 -7.75 6.44 -21.09
N VAL A 666 -6.78 5.72 -21.66
CA VAL A 666 -6.99 4.42 -22.30
C VAL A 666 -6.02 3.41 -21.70
N VAL A 667 -6.55 2.24 -21.34
CA VAL A 667 -5.73 1.11 -20.91
C VAL A 667 -5.50 0.20 -22.13
N TYR A 668 -4.24 -0.12 -22.41
CA TYR A 668 -3.87 -0.98 -23.53
C TYR A 668 -2.80 -1.99 -23.12
N CYS A 669 -2.87 -3.20 -23.64
CA CYS A 669 -1.98 -4.30 -23.28
C CYS A 669 -1.33 -4.91 -24.50
N GLU A 670 -0.25 -5.68 -24.33
CA GLU A 670 0.31 -6.53 -25.37
C GLU A 670 -0.76 -7.48 -25.93
N ALA A 671 -0.84 -7.54 -27.25
CA ALA A 671 -1.93 -8.25 -27.93
C ALA A 671 -1.89 -9.78 -27.75
N GLU A 672 -0.71 -10.37 -27.55
CA GLU A 672 -0.51 -11.82 -27.45
C GLU A 672 -0.41 -12.34 -26.01
N ALA A 673 0.24 -11.58 -25.10
CA ALA A 673 0.52 -12.06 -23.75
C ALA A 673 -0.44 -11.51 -22.69
N GLU A 674 -1.01 -10.31 -22.89
CA GLU A 674 -1.91 -9.62 -21.95
C GLU A 674 -1.33 -9.41 -20.53
N GLN A 675 -0.01 -9.58 -20.37
CA GLN A 675 0.67 -9.55 -19.08
C GLN A 675 1.03 -8.14 -18.64
N ILE A 676 1.39 -7.28 -19.59
CA ILE A 676 1.74 -5.88 -19.31
C ILE A 676 0.66 -4.99 -19.90
N CYS A 677 -0.08 -4.32 -19.02
CA CYS A 677 -1.03 -3.28 -19.40
C CYS A 677 -0.46 -1.91 -19.07
N LEU A 678 -0.54 -1.00 -20.03
CA LEU A 678 -0.06 0.35 -19.96
C LEU A 678 -1.25 1.31 -19.95
N PHE A 679 -1.03 2.49 -19.40
CA PHE A 679 -2.02 3.56 -19.37
C PHE A 679 -1.55 4.69 -20.28
N GLU A 680 -2.41 5.14 -21.18
CA GLU A 680 -2.22 6.36 -21.94
C GLU A 680 -3.15 7.44 -21.43
N GLN A 681 -2.58 8.61 -21.11
CA GLN A 681 -3.37 9.77 -20.77
C GLN A 681 -2.98 10.93 -21.68
N VAL A 682 -3.97 11.46 -22.39
CA VAL A 682 -3.76 12.57 -23.30
C VAL A 682 -4.84 13.64 -23.13
N ARG A 683 -4.42 14.89 -23.12
CA ARG A 683 -5.28 16.07 -23.26
C ARG A 683 -5.24 16.55 -24.69
N LEU A 684 -6.35 16.40 -25.41
CA LEU A 684 -6.53 16.94 -26.75
C LEU A 684 -7.09 18.36 -26.64
N VAL A 685 -6.41 19.32 -27.23
CA VAL A 685 -6.84 20.72 -27.28
C VAL A 685 -7.13 21.12 -28.72
N ALA A 686 -8.41 21.32 -29.04
CA ALA A 686 -8.86 21.62 -30.41
C ALA A 686 -9.63 22.95 -30.47
N PRO A 687 -9.02 24.03 -30.93
CA PRO A 687 -9.76 25.24 -31.23
C PRO A 687 -10.84 24.98 -32.28
N TYR A 688 -12.02 25.56 -32.13
CA TYR A 688 -13.09 25.41 -33.11
C TYR A 688 -13.74 26.74 -33.51
N THR A 689 -14.31 26.74 -34.71
CA THR A 689 -15.16 27.83 -35.21
C THR A 689 -16.38 27.23 -35.88
N VAL A 690 -17.58 27.72 -35.52
CA VAL A 690 -18.84 27.36 -36.17
C VAL A 690 -19.34 28.51 -36.98
N ARG A 691 -19.72 28.25 -38.22
CA ARG A 691 -20.25 29.24 -39.18
C ARG A 691 -21.51 28.68 -39.85
N ALA A 692 -22.30 29.54 -40.52
CA ALA A 692 -23.49 29.12 -41.25
C ALA A 692 -23.26 27.94 -42.25
N GLN A 693 -22.05 27.79 -42.77
CA GLN A 693 -21.65 26.68 -43.64
C GLN A 693 -20.29 26.12 -43.19
N GLY A 694 -20.19 24.79 -43.13
CA GLY A 694 -19.00 24.07 -42.71
C GLY A 694 -19.23 22.56 -42.68
N SER A 695 -18.26 21.80 -42.19
CA SER A 695 -18.39 20.36 -41.99
C SER A 695 -19.37 20.06 -40.87
N ALA A 696 -20.12 18.96 -40.97
CA ALA A 696 -20.86 18.41 -39.86
C ALA A 696 -20.05 17.38 -39.06
N HIS A 697 -18.81 17.11 -39.47
CA HIS A 697 -17.98 16.07 -38.87
C HIS A 697 -16.51 16.52 -38.81
N ALA A 698 -15.86 16.23 -37.70
CA ALA A 698 -14.42 16.40 -37.48
C ALA A 698 -13.80 15.10 -36.92
N VAL A 699 -12.50 14.93 -37.12
CA VAL A 699 -11.71 13.84 -36.57
C VAL A 699 -10.58 14.42 -35.72
N LEU A 700 -10.45 13.89 -34.53
CA LEU A 700 -9.31 14.09 -33.65
C LEU A 700 -8.50 12.80 -33.60
N THR A 701 -7.21 12.87 -33.83
CA THR A 701 -6.34 11.69 -33.85
C THR A 701 -5.24 11.85 -32.80
N HIS A 702 -5.06 10.83 -32.00
CA HIS A 702 -3.93 10.67 -31.09
C HIS A 702 -3.16 9.40 -31.44
N VAL A 703 -1.84 9.51 -31.52
CA VAL A 703 -0.93 8.37 -31.71
C VAL A 703 -0.21 8.12 -30.40
N VAL A 704 -0.39 6.93 -29.87
CA VAL A 704 0.26 6.51 -28.64
C VAL A 704 1.69 6.06 -28.92
N ASP A 705 2.64 6.67 -28.29
CA ASP A 705 4.03 6.24 -28.30
C ASP A 705 4.29 5.29 -27.13
N LEU A 706 5.06 4.24 -27.34
CA LEU A 706 5.49 3.41 -26.23
C LEU A 706 6.38 4.25 -25.30
N PRO A 707 6.16 4.16 -23.97
CA PRO A 707 7.10 4.74 -23.04
C PRO A 707 8.49 4.15 -23.30
N ASP A 708 9.53 4.99 -23.29
CA ASP A 708 10.93 4.53 -23.35
C ASP A 708 11.15 3.64 -22.12
N LEU A 709 10.95 2.34 -22.28
CA LEU A 709 11.22 1.32 -21.26
C LEU A 709 12.74 0.99 -21.21
N GLY A 710 13.59 1.99 -21.44
CA GLY A 710 15.03 2.13 -21.48
C GLY A 710 15.92 0.90 -21.30
#